data_62ede98d901fa0327261b94a9c0e26ed
#
_entry.id   62ede98d901fa0327261b94a9c0e26ed
#
_cell.length_a   1.000
_cell.length_b   1.000
_cell.length_c   1.000
_cell.angle_alpha   90.00
_cell.angle_beta   90.00
_cell.angle_gamma   90.00
#
_symmetry.space_group_name_H-M   'P 1'
#
loop_
_entity.id
_entity.type
_entity.pdbx_description
1 polymer ?
#
loop_
_entity_poly.entity_id
_entity_poly.type
_entity_poly.pdbx_seq_one_letter_code
_entity_poly.pdbx_strand_id
1 'polypeptide(L)'
;MNNLLIMSYSGREHSVPTQRFVTMKPAFIAGILTLPPKEVQLVISKIDLLCQDPLPDGDVKKHLTHLKGKPYRIRSGDYRILYKFDASSVSVLTLRRRDEAAYKLGVEIDDDFERDLIEDLEASSSGFTRATNSGTRSWEHYLSPQEPEKRRFPEPLTVELLNMLRVPPACHQRLLELKSEDELLSCPGVPDDILLRIDQYLFELPLVQVEQQPDLILKATDDLLRYKEGKLLSFLLKFSPEQEKYVHWAINATSPTLVKGGPGTGKSTLALYRVRSLLEQLLRTNKAPRLLFTTYTNALVTSAQQLLQQLLGDHAQYVRVQSADMLADEILQQGDEQTKEIASPDLQMAHLLQAIASTPLHGKASQQQALTRMGNNYLLQELNTVIVARQVESLEEYLATPRTGRKVRLNATQRRLIWQVYLHWRNLLHASGKETWQQRRARAVALVAQSPLYQQYDAVVIDEAQDLDPSMLRLLVNLCKTPGRLFITADANQSIYGSGFTWTDVHGSLRFQGRTGVLRANYRSTDEIGEAAQSYLSDSVLDSEINDRHYANKGPLPDVRIVLNSDHEVRLLANFFKNASLNLRLTYGSCAVLCPSEQAGKAIAAALRARDIEANFMSAPDLNLARSGVKVLTLNAAKGLEFPIVALAGFPTSSYPVFPSDASADEREEILARERRTLFVGMTRAMRALLVILPTDVKTPLLQGFDGSYWALRPLGGMG
;
A
#
# COMPACT_ATOMS: atom_id res chain seq x y z
N MET A 1 10.85 6.23 41.83
CA MET A 1 11.97 5.84 42.66
C MET A 1 12.54 4.58 42.08
N ASN A 2 13.55 4.74 41.22
CA ASN A 2 15.00 4.64 41.44
C ASN A 2 15.47 3.19 41.29
N ASN A 3 16.49 2.82 40.67
CA ASN A 3 17.79 3.41 40.45
C ASN A 3 18.50 2.72 39.29
N LEU A 4 19.05 3.50 38.41
CA LEU A 4 20.18 3.12 37.57
C LEU A 4 21.40 2.94 38.46
N LEU A 5 21.96 1.76 38.52
CA LEU A 5 23.27 1.51 39.11
C LEU A 5 24.33 1.88 38.06
N ILE A 6 24.92 3.04 38.23
CA ILE A 6 26.20 3.43 37.62
C ILE A 6 27.29 2.72 38.41
N MET A 7 27.92 1.69 37.87
CA MET A 7 29.20 1.20 38.36
C MET A 7 30.32 1.93 37.60
N SER A 8 31.01 2.80 38.28
CA SER A 8 32.27 3.35 37.87
C SER A 8 33.37 2.28 37.96
N TYR A 9 33.90 1.89 36.82
CA TYR A 9 35.17 1.16 36.74
C TYR A 9 36.18 2.00 35.96
N SER A 10 37.20 2.48 36.68
CA SER A 10 38.43 3.06 36.13
C SER A 10 39.33 1.92 35.65
N GLY A 11 39.41 1.72 34.34
CA GLY A 11 40.34 0.79 33.74
C GLY A 11 40.30 0.99 32.23
N ARG A 12 41.42 1.17 31.55
CA ARG A 12 41.59 1.42 30.13
C ARG A 12 40.71 0.43 29.34
N GLU A 13 39.53 0.87 28.93
CA GLU A 13 38.64 0.13 28.05
C GLU A 13 39.16 0.22 26.62
N HIS A 14 39.58 -0.91 26.08
CA HIS A 14 39.47 -1.17 24.66
C HIS A 14 37.93 -1.30 24.40
N SER A 15 37.29 -0.20 23.99
CA SER A 15 35.91 -0.17 23.61
C SER A 15 35.74 -1.12 22.41
N VAL A 16 35.03 -2.25 22.63
CA VAL A 16 34.45 -3.06 21.56
C VAL A 16 33.61 -2.09 20.72
N PRO A 17 33.85 -1.96 19.42
CA PRO A 17 33.07 -1.04 18.59
C PRO A 17 31.61 -1.54 18.58
N THR A 18 30.74 -0.79 19.22
CA THR A 18 29.30 -1.02 19.21
C THR A 18 28.84 -0.84 17.76
N GLN A 19 28.47 -1.92 17.12
CA GLN A 19 28.00 -1.92 15.74
C GLN A 19 26.75 -1.01 15.66
N ARG A 20 26.85 0.07 14.87
CA ARG A 20 25.75 1.02 14.67
C ARG A 20 24.67 0.39 13.81
N PHE A 21 23.41 0.67 14.10
CA PHE A 21 22.35 0.25 13.21
C PHE A 21 22.25 1.17 11.99
N VAL A 22 21.82 0.60 10.86
CA VAL A 22 21.74 1.33 9.59
C VAL A 22 20.29 1.66 9.27
N THR A 23 20.07 2.93 8.89
CA THR A 23 18.86 3.35 8.19
C THR A 23 19.21 3.80 6.77
N MET A 24 18.25 3.77 5.88
CA MET A 24 18.43 4.20 4.49
C MET A 24 17.20 4.91 3.97
N LYS A 25 17.39 5.84 3.06
CA LYS A 25 16.31 6.56 2.42
C LYS A 25 15.80 5.79 1.18
N PRO A 26 14.52 5.93 0.80
CA PRO A 26 14.00 5.39 -0.46
C PRO A 26 14.81 5.78 -1.69
N ALA A 27 15.38 7.00 -1.74
CA ALA A 27 16.27 7.44 -2.82
C ALA A 27 17.52 6.55 -2.96
N PHE A 28 18.11 6.11 -1.85
CA PHE A 28 19.22 5.17 -1.85
C PHE A 28 18.81 3.79 -2.39
N ILE A 29 17.65 3.28 -1.96
CA ILE A 29 17.11 2.01 -2.47
C ILE A 29 16.86 2.08 -3.97
N ALA A 30 16.27 3.17 -4.46
CA ALA A 30 16.07 3.38 -5.90
C ALA A 30 17.40 3.34 -6.66
N GLY A 31 18.45 3.97 -6.13
CA GLY A 31 19.80 3.92 -6.70
C GLY A 31 20.38 2.50 -6.75
N ILE A 32 20.26 1.72 -5.67
CA ILE A 32 20.76 0.33 -5.63
C ILE A 32 20.06 -0.57 -6.64
N LEU A 33 18.76 -0.40 -6.87
CA LEU A 33 18.01 -1.24 -7.81
C LEU A 33 18.52 -1.13 -9.24
N THR A 34 19.16 0.00 -9.59
CA THR A 34 19.72 0.22 -10.94
C THR A 34 21.09 -0.44 -11.14
N LEU A 35 21.81 -0.81 -10.08
CA LEU A 35 23.17 -1.31 -10.15
C LEU A 35 23.23 -2.78 -10.60
N PRO A 36 24.29 -3.20 -11.32
CA PRO A 36 24.62 -4.61 -11.50
C PRO A 36 24.89 -5.32 -10.16
N PRO A 37 24.65 -6.64 -10.03
CA PRO A 37 24.85 -7.37 -8.76
C PRO A 37 26.24 -7.21 -8.14
N LYS A 38 27.30 -7.15 -8.96
CA LYS A 38 28.68 -6.95 -8.47
C LYS A 38 28.87 -5.60 -7.80
N GLU A 39 28.29 -4.54 -8.35
CA GLU A 39 28.38 -3.19 -7.78
C GLU A 39 27.53 -3.09 -6.50
N VAL A 40 26.41 -3.76 -6.43
CA VAL A 40 25.62 -3.86 -5.20
C VAL A 40 26.44 -4.48 -4.07
N GLN A 41 27.23 -5.53 -4.32
CA GLN A 41 28.11 -6.13 -3.34
C GLN A 41 29.20 -5.16 -2.84
N LEU A 42 29.75 -4.34 -3.75
CA LEU A 42 30.71 -3.28 -3.36
C LEU A 42 30.05 -2.22 -2.47
N VAL A 43 28.84 -1.81 -2.80
CA VAL A 43 28.06 -0.86 -1.98
C VAL A 43 27.79 -1.47 -0.58
N ILE A 44 27.36 -2.72 -0.52
CA ILE A 44 27.13 -3.47 0.72
C ILE A 44 28.37 -3.46 1.61
N SER A 45 29.54 -3.82 1.05
CA SER A 45 30.81 -3.83 1.81
C SER A 45 31.17 -2.45 2.37
N LYS A 46 30.80 -1.36 1.69
CA LYS A 46 31.01 0.00 2.19
C LYS A 46 30.02 0.39 3.30
N ILE A 47 28.80 -0.10 3.24
CA ILE A 47 27.83 0.09 4.33
C ILE A 47 28.28 -0.66 5.58
N ASP A 48 28.79 -1.91 5.44
CA ASP A 48 29.36 -2.66 6.56
C ASP A 48 30.53 -1.91 7.23
N LEU A 49 31.38 -1.29 6.41
CA LEU A 49 32.45 -0.44 6.92
C LEU A 49 31.91 0.78 7.72
N LEU A 50 30.84 1.42 7.21
CA LEU A 50 30.20 2.55 7.90
C LEU A 50 29.56 2.13 9.23
N CYS A 51 29.06 0.90 9.35
CA CYS A 51 28.49 0.38 10.61
C CYS A 51 29.57 0.31 11.70
N GLN A 52 30.80 -0.01 11.31
CA GLN A 52 31.92 -0.14 12.22
C GLN A 52 32.57 1.23 12.53
N ASP A 53 32.87 1.99 11.50
CA ASP A 53 33.51 3.30 11.61
C ASP A 53 32.97 4.28 10.56
N PRO A 54 32.03 5.19 10.91
CA PRO A 54 31.48 6.18 9.98
C PRO A 54 32.30 7.48 9.96
N LEU A 55 33.37 7.62 10.78
CA LEU A 55 34.15 8.85 10.89
C LEU A 55 34.92 9.14 9.59
N PRO A 56 35.05 10.41 9.19
CA PRO A 56 35.86 10.78 8.03
C PRO A 56 37.31 10.44 8.25
N ASP A 57 37.97 9.86 7.24
CA ASP A 57 39.38 9.51 7.22
C ASP A 57 40.19 10.41 6.27
N GLY A 58 39.55 11.36 5.63
CA GLY A 58 40.19 12.34 4.73
C GLY A 58 40.40 11.82 3.29
N ASP A 59 40.30 10.52 3.05
CA ASP A 59 40.54 9.91 1.72
C ASP A 59 39.28 9.19 1.19
N VAL A 60 38.88 8.11 1.83
CA VAL A 60 37.70 7.30 1.40
C VAL A 60 36.41 7.92 1.92
N LYS A 61 36.40 8.44 3.12
CA LYS A 61 35.27 9.08 3.80
C LYS A 61 35.57 10.57 4.02
N LYS A 62 34.71 11.44 3.49
CA LYS A 62 34.88 12.90 3.61
C LYS A 62 33.62 13.56 4.18
N HIS A 63 33.80 14.62 4.95
CA HIS A 63 32.70 15.45 5.44
C HIS A 63 32.42 16.57 4.43
N LEU A 64 31.18 16.69 3.99
CA LEU A 64 30.74 17.71 3.04
C LEU A 64 30.16 18.90 3.80
N THR A 65 31.04 19.74 4.32
CA THR A 65 30.68 20.87 5.21
C THR A 65 29.90 21.98 4.52
N HIS A 66 30.04 22.06 3.22
CA HIS A 66 29.40 23.05 2.34
C HIS A 66 27.93 22.69 1.99
N LEU A 67 27.50 21.43 2.19
CA LEU A 67 26.13 21.04 1.91
C LEU A 67 25.18 21.37 3.08
N LYS A 68 23.96 21.78 2.76
CA LYS A 68 22.90 21.95 3.75
C LYS A 68 22.67 20.62 4.45
N GLY A 69 22.73 20.61 5.79
CA GLY A 69 22.65 19.39 6.58
C GLY A 69 23.98 18.67 6.76
N LYS A 70 25.06 19.12 6.14
CA LYS A 70 26.46 18.67 6.32
C LYS A 70 26.62 17.14 6.32
N PRO A 71 26.22 16.44 5.26
CA PRO A 71 26.36 14.99 5.16
C PRO A 71 27.82 14.58 4.98
N TYR A 72 28.06 13.29 5.07
CA TYR A 72 29.34 12.66 4.76
C TYR A 72 29.20 11.87 3.45
N ARG A 73 30.33 11.62 2.78
CA ARG A 73 30.40 10.73 1.63
C ARG A 73 31.38 9.59 1.86
N ILE A 74 31.09 8.40 1.30
CA ILE A 74 32.04 7.31 1.18
C ILE A 74 32.13 6.85 -0.28
N ARG A 75 33.35 6.54 -0.71
CA ARG A 75 33.67 6.07 -2.07
C ARG A 75 33.37 4.59 -2.21
N SER A 76 32.63 4.18 -3.28
CA SER A 76 32.34 2.79 -3.64
C SER A 76 32.50 2.59 -5.16
N GLY A 77 33.72 2.35 -5.62
CA GLY A 77 34.03 2.30 -7.05
C GLY A 77 33.69 3.63 -7.73
N ASP A 78 32.85 3.55 -8.76
CA ASP A 78 32.36 4.71 -9.52
C ASP A 78 31.20 5.44 -8.85
N TYR A 79 30.85 5.05 -7.63
CA TYR A 79 29.74 5.64 -6.89
C TYR A 79 30.18 6.34 -5.64
N ARG A 80 29.34 7.27 -5.19
CA ARG A 80 29.44 8.01 -3.94
C ARG A 80 28.19 7.75 -3.13
N ILE A 81 28.34 7.21 -1.91
CA ILE A 81 27.26 7.01 -0.97
C ILE A 81 27.26 8.22 -0.03
N LEU A 82 26.19 8.99 -0.02
CA LEU A 82 26.00 10.07 0.94
C LEU A 82 25.32 9.51 2.19
N TYR A 83 25.83 9.89 3.37
CA TYR A 83 25.32 9.40 4.65
C TYR A 83 25.45 10.46 5.75
N LYS A 84 24.67 10.27 6.80
CA LYS A 84 24.79 10.93 8.10
C LYS A 84 24.95 9.88 9.19
N PHE A 85 25.47 10.26 10.33
CA PHE A 85 25.55 9.35 11.46
C PHE A 85 25.43 10.09 12.79
N ASP A 86 25.01 9.36 13.81
CA ASP A 86 25.02 9.75 15.21
C ASP A 86 25.76 8.70 16.05
N ALA A 87 25.63 8.78 17.38
CA ALA A 87 26.30 7.85 18.29
C ALA A 87 25.84 6.38 18.08
N SER A 88 24.61 6.16 17.63
CA SER A 88 23.94 4.86 17.59
C SER A 88 23.62 4.38 16.17
N SER A 89 23.53 5.27 15.20
CA SER A 89 23.03 4.96 13.86
C SER A 89 23.84 5.58 12.73
N VAL A 90 23.72 4.96 11.55
CA VAL A 90 24.17 5.51 10.25
C VAL A 90 22.94 5.61 9.35
N SER A 91 22.65 6.79 8.82
CA SER A 91 21.59 7.02 7.85
C SER A 91 22.17 7.20 6.46
N VAL A 92 21.88 6.25 5.56
CA VAL A 92 22.34 6.28 4.17
C VAL A 92 21.31 7.03 3.34
N LEU A 93 21.68 8.15 2.75
CA LEU A 93 20.78 9.09 2.11
C LEU A 93 20.53 8.75 0.65
N THR A 94 21.59 8.69 -0.16
CA THR A 94 21.50 8.45 -1.61
C THR A 94 22.80 7.88 -2.14
N LEU A 95 22.72 7.35 -3.37
CA LEU A 95 23.84 6.81 -4.13
C LEU A 95 23.97 7.63 -5.42
N ARG A 96 25.12 8.22 -5.67
CA ARG A 96 25.42 9.02 -6.86
C ARG A 96 26.58 8.43 -7.64
N ARG A 97 26.55 8.53 -8.96
CA ARG A 97 27.65 8.09 -9.81
C ARG A 97 28.78 9.09 -9.78
N ARG A 98 30.03 8.62 -9.79
CA ARG A 98 31.21 9.46 -9.97
C ARG A 98 31.31 9.90 -11.43
N ASP A 99 31.77 11.12 -11.63
CA ASP A 99 32.06 11.67 -12.94
C ASP A 99 33.31 10.99 -13.55
N GLU A 100 33.14 10.20 -14.62
CA GLU A 100 34.23 9.51 -15.30
C GLU A 100 35.16 10.49 -16.08
N ALA A 101 34.64 11.65 -16.48
CA ALA A 101 35.37 12.61 -17.28
C ALA A 101 36.57 13.23 -16.52
N ALA A 102 36.43 13.44 -15.23
CA ALA A 102 37.51 13.94 -14.39
C ALA A 102 38.75 13.02 -14.32
N TYR A 103 38.50 11.70 -14.49
CA TYR A 103 39.58 10.72 -14.37
C TYR A 103 40.43 10.57 -15.63
N LYS A 104 39.82 10.78 -16.83
CA LYS A 104 40.53 10.65 -18.11
C LYS A 104 41.49 11.79 -18.37
N LEU A 105 41.31 12.95 -17.73
CA LEU A 105 42.12 14.13 -17.93
C LEU A 105 43.30 14.31 -16.92
N GLY A 106 43.44 13.40 -15.96
CA GLY A 106 44.50 13.49 -14.95
C GLY A 106 44.42 14.74 -14.06
N VAL A 107 43.32 15.45 -14.08
CA VAL A 107 43.04 16.59 -13.23
C VAL A 107 42.42 16.04 -11.94
N GLU A 108 43.13 16.15 -10.84
CA GLU A 108 42.52 16.10 -9.53
C GLU A 108 41.50 17.24 -9.49
N ILE A 109 40.21 16.91 -9.56
CA ILE A 109 39.16 17.90 -9.30
C ILE A 109 39.34 18.31 -7.85
N ASP A 110 39.72 19.56 -7.65
CA ASP A 110 39.82 20.15 -6.34
C ASP A 110 38.46 20.00 -5.64
N ASP A 111 38.46 19.48 -4.42
CA ASP A 111 37.24 19.32 -3.62
C ASP A 111 36.43 20.64 -3.50
N ASP A 112 37.10 21.77 -3.71
CA ASP A 112 36.50 23.10 -3.70
C ASP A 112 35.56 23.35 -4.90
N PHE A 113 35.84 22.76 -6.06
CA PHE A 113 34.97 22.90 -7.23
C PHE A 113 33.63 22.13 -7.08
N GLU A 114 33.68 20.91 -6.54
CA GLU A 114 32.49 20.15 -6.19
C GLU A 114 31.64 20.88 -5.12
N ARG A 115 32.29 21.57 -4.20
CA ARG A 115 31.71 22.37 -3.12
C ARG A 115 30.81 23.48 -3.67
N ASP A 116 31.39 24.34 -4.47
CA ASP A 116 30.74 25.53 -5.00
C ASP A 116 29.51 25.16 -5.88
N LEU A 117 29.64 24.07 -6.66
CA LEU A 117 28.53 23.58 -7.49
C LEU A 117 27.31 23.14 -6.66
N ILE A 118 27.55 22.42 -5.58
CA ILE A 118 26.46 21.84 -4.78
C ILE A 118 25.80 22.91 -3.90
N GLU A 119 26.56 23.91 -3.41
CA GLU A 119 25.98 25.08 -2.73
C GLU A 119 25.05 25.87 -3.67
N ASP A 120 25.45 26.10 -4.92
CA ASP A 120 24.64 26.79 -5.91
C ASP A 120 23.37 26.00 -6.27
N LEU A 121 23.44 24.65 -6.33
CA LEU A 121 22.29 23.78 -6.55
C LEU A 121 21.30 23.81 -5.39
N GLU A 122 21.78 23.85 -4.15
CA GLU A 122 20.91 23.92 -2.96
C GLU A 122 20.31 25.31 -2.74
N ALA A 123 21.05 26.37 -3.03
CA ALA A 123 20.55 27.73 -2.98
C ALA A 123 19.38 27.95 -3.97
N SER A 124 19.44 27.31 -5.12
CA SER A 124 18.38 27.37 -6.14
C SER A 124 17.12 26.63 -5.73
N SER A 125 17.27 25.51 -5.01
CA SER A 125 16.13 24.73 -4.52
C SER A 125 15.37 25.44 -3.40
N SER A 126 16.01 26.34 -2.65
CA SER A 126 15.37 27.13 -1.60
C SER A 126 14.60 28.34 -2.11
N GLY A 127 14.85 28.77 -3.35
CA GLY A 127 14.17 29.91 -4.02
C GLY A 127 12.87 29.53 -4.74
N PHE A 128 12.55 28.25 -4.87
CA PHE A 128 11.28 27.81 -5.45
C PHE A 128 10.13 27.93 -4.46
N THR A 129 9.81 29.17 -4.07
CA THR A 129 8.46 29.52 -3.70
C THR A 129 7.56 29.21 -4.91
N ARG A 130 6.59 28.34 -4.70
CA ARG A 130 5.40 28.08 -5.50
C ARG A 130 5.20 29.07 -6.65
N ALA A 131 5.94 28.91 -7.73
CA ALA A 131 5.53 29.45 -9.00
C ALA A 131 4.35 28.58 -9.44
N THR A 132 3.15 29.16 -9.34
CA THR A 132 1.88 28.65 -9.86
C THR A 132 1.87 28.68 -11.39
N ASN A 133 2.89 28.11 -12.01
CA ASN A 133 2.86 27.70 -13.40
C ASN A 133 3.25 26.24 -13.43
N SER A 134 2.24 25.45 -13.19
CA SER A 134 2.18 24.01 -13.36
C SER A 134 2.44 23.65 -14.82
N GLY A 135 3.66 23.51 -15.19
CA GLY A 135 3.98 22.50 -16.20
C GLY A 135 3.68 21.17 -15.54
N THR A 136 2.40 20.79 -15.58
CA THR A 136 1.92 19.48 -15.08
C THR A 136 2.73 18.42 -15.81
N ARG A 137 3.64 17.77 -15.08
CA ARG A 137 4.34 16.59 -15.59
C ARG A 137 3.28 15.52 -15.84
N SER A 138 2.82 15.42 -17.08
CA SER A 138 1.87 14.40 -17.48
C SER A 138 2.65 13.14 -17.89
N TRP A 139 2.08 11.97 -17.61
CA TRP A 139 2.58 10.69 -18.11
C TRP A 139 2.38 10.51 -19.63
N GLU A 140 2.05 11.55 -20.36
CA GLU A 140 1.81 11.54 -21.82
C GLU A 140 2.93 10.90 -22.60
N HIS A 141 4.16 11.27 -22.30
CA HIS A 141 5.33 10.71 -22.96
C HIS A 141 5.47 9.20 -22.75
N TYR A 142 4.83 8.63 -21.71
CA TYR A 142 4.83 7.19 -21.48
C TYR A 142 3.77 6.44 -22.29
N LEU A 143 2.81 7.13 -22.88
CA LEU A 143 1.65 6.52 -23.52
C LEU A 143 1.69 6.59 -25.05
N SER A 144 2.58 7.39 -25.65
CA SER A 144 2.72 7.54 -27.08
C SER A 144 3.59 6.42 -27.67
N PRO A 145 3.25 5.86 -28.87
CA PRO A 145 4.05 4.87 -29.56
C PRO A 145 5.18 5.56 -30.35
N GLN A 146 6.06 6.29 -29.69
CA GLN A 146 7.24 6.86 -30.35
C GLN A 146 8.47 6.00 -30.05
N GLU A 147 9.50 6.12 -30.93
CA GLU A 147 10.86 5.69 -30.64
C GLU A 147 11.26 6.01 -29.20
N PRO A 148 12.24 5.32 -28.56
CA PRO A 148 12.58 5.56 -27.18
C PRO A 148 12.68 7.06 -26.92
N GLU A 149 11.61 7.64 -26.37
CA GLU A 149 11.53 9.08 -26.22
C GLU A 149 12.65 9.53 -25.33
N LYS A 150 13.47 10.37 -25.88
CA LYS A 150 14.52 11.10 -25.21
C LYS A 150 13.93 11.75 -23.98
N ARG A 151 14.47 11.44 -22.79
CA ARG A 151 14.02 12.02 -21.54
C ARG A 151 14.13 13.54 -21.63
N ARG A 152 13.01 14.24 -21.71
CA ARG A 152 12.97 15.69 -21.85
C ARG A 152 13.38 16.36 -20.55
N PHE A 153 13.99 17.52 -20.65
CA PHE A 153 14.32 18.32 -19.48
C PHE A 153 13.06 18.68 -18.69
N PRO A 154 13.08 18.57 -17.37
CA PRO A 154 11.98 18.98 -16.50
C PRO A 154 11.73 20.50 -16.57
N GLU A 155 12.79 21.27 -16.87
CA GLU A 155 12.76 22.70 -17.13
C GLU A 155 13.73 23.04 -18.26
N PRO A 156 13.47 24.09 -19.06
CA PRO A 156 14.38 24.45 -20.15
C PRO A 156 15.69 25.00 -19.59
N LEU A 157 16.80 24.70 -20.26
CA LEU A 157 18.07 25.34 -19.93
C LEU A 157 17.99 26.83 -20.23
N THR A 158 18.30 27.67 -19.28
CA THR A 158 18.38 29.14 -19.41
C THR A 158 19.80 29.62 -19.18
N VAL A 159 20.10 30.84 -19.65
CA VAL A 159 21.44 31.44 -19.43
C VAL A 159 21.71 31.61 -17.93
N GLU A 160 20.69 31.94 -17.14
CA GLU A 160 20.77 32.09 -15.69
C GLU A 160 21.14 30.74 -15.05
N LEU A 161 20.47 29.66 -15.44
CA LEU A 161 20.73 28.33 -14.97
C LEU A 161 22.15 27.86 -15.32
N LEU A 162 22.57 28.08 -16.57
CA LEU A 162 23.94 27.71 -17.01
C LEU A 162 25.01 28.53 -16.28
N ASN A 163 24.77 29.81 -16.01
CA ASN A 163 25.68 30.64 -15.19
C ASN A 163 25.73 30.14 -13.75
N MET A 164 24.60 29.79 -13.16
CA MET A 164 24.51 29.25 -11.82
C MET A 164 25.29 27.93 -11.71
N LEU A 165 25.20 27.07 -12.74
CA LEU A 165 25.95 25.82 -12.84
C LEU A 165 27.42 26.02 -13.26
N ARG A 166 27.89 27.29 -13.36
CA ARG A 166 29.25 27.65 -13.75
C ARG A 166 29.67 27.04 -15.11
N VAL A 167 28.73 26.97 -16.03
CA VAL A 167 29.00 26.53 -17.38
C VAL A 167 29.66 27.67 -18.16
N PRO A 168 30.84 27.44 -18.79
CA PRO A 168 31.49 28.48 -19.56
C PRO A 168 30.59 29.09 -20.65
N PRO A 169 30.57 30.41 -20.85
CA PRO A 169 29.71 31.06 -21.84
C PRO A 169 29.88 30.53 -23.26
N ALA A 170 31.07 30.01 -23.59
CA ALA A 170 31.35 29.37 -24.89
C ALA A 170 30.49 28.13 -25.19
N CYS A 171 29.95 27.49 -24.13
CA CYS A 171 29.08 26.30 -24.25
C CYS A 171 27.59 26.65 -24.29
N HIS A 172 27.18 27.87 -23.87
CA HIS A 172 25.78 28.23 -23.66
C HIS A 172 24.95 28.07 -24.93
N GLN A 173 25.39 28.59 -26.05
CA GLN A 173 24.63 28.56 -27.32
C GLN A 173 24.23 27.14 -27.73
N ARG A 174 25.12 26.18 -27.54
CA ARG A 174 24.88 24.77 -27.87
C ARG A 174 23.92 24.11 -26.90
N LEU A 175 24.03 24.44 -25.62
CA LEU A 175 23.22 23.83 -24.56
C LEU A 175 21.79 24.36 -24.54
N LEU A 176 21.56 25.63 -24.86
CA LEU A 176 20.23 26.26 -24.84
C LEU A 176 19.27 25.69 -25.89
N GLU A 177 19.77 25.02 -26.93
CA GLU A 177 18.98 24.39 -27.99
C GLU A 177 18.52 22.97 -27.62
N LEU A 178 19.14 22.35 -26.60
CA LEU A 178 18.88 20.97 -26.17
C LEU A 178 17.57 20.89 -25.39
N LYS A 179 16.88 19.74 -25.55
CA LYS A 179 15.57 19.51 -24.91
C LYS A 179 15.46 18.17 -24.21
N SER A 180 16.47 17.31 -24.34
CA SER A 180 16.43 15.94 -23.80
C SER A 180 17.78 15.51 -23.21
N GLU A 181 17.74 14.52 -22.31
CA GLU A 181 18.91 13.90 -21.67
C GLU A 181 19.87 13.31 -22.70
N ASP A 182 19.36 12.61 -23.71
CA ASP A 182 20.20 12.01 -24.77
C ASP A 182 20.91 13.06 -25.62
N GLU A 183 20.23 14.18 -25.92
CA GLU A 183 20.82 15.31 -26.61
C GLU A 183 21.92 15.98 -25.75
N LEU A 184 21.67 16.08 -24.46
CA LEU A 184 22.65 16.60 -23.50
C LEU A 184 23.91 15.71 -23.44
N LEU A 185 23.73 14.42 -23.16
CA LEU A 185 24.83 13.47 -23.00
C LEU A 185 25.62 13.21 -24.30
N SER A 186 25.01 13.47 -25.45
CA SER A 186 25.67 13.36 -26.75
C SER A 186 26.12 14.68 -27.36
N CYS A 187 26.05 15.80 -26.61
CA CYS A 187 26.33 17.14 -27.13
C CYS A 187 27.83 17.30 -27.48
N PRO A 188 28.20 17.49 -28.75
CA PRO A 188 29.58 17.55 -29.18
C PRO A 188 30.22 18.89 -28.80
N GLY A 189 31.47 18.85 -28.29
CA GLY A 189 32.27 20.05 -28.01
C GLY A 189 31.90 20.77 -26.74
N VAL A 190 31.16 20.13 -25.85
CA VAL A 190 30.98 20.50 -24.44
C VAL A 190 31.70 19.43 -23.60
N PRO A 191 32.50 19.79 -22.62
CA PRO A 191 33.17 18.83 -21.74
C PRO A 191 32.17 17.93 -21.02
N ASP A 192 32.50 16.65 -20.87
CA ASP A 192 31.61 15.65 -20.28
C ASP A 192 31.24 15.97 -18.83
N ASP A 193 32.14 16.61 -18.08
CA ASP A 193 31.90 17.05 -16.71
C ASP A 193 30.78 18.10 -16.61
N ILE A 194 30.70 18.99 -17.59
CA ILE A 194 29.64 20.00 -17.70
C ILE A 194 28.32 19.33 -18.05
N LEU A 195 28.33 18.37 -19.00
CA LEU A 195 27.13 17.64 -19.39
C LEU A 195 26.54 16.85 -18.22
N LEU A 196 27.39 16.14 -17.49
CA LEU A 196 26.97 15.39 -16.31
C LEU A 196 26.49 16.29 -15.16
N ARG A 197 27.07 17.45 -14.99
CA ARG A 197 26.66 18.45 -14.00
C ARG A 197 25.23 18.95 -14.28
N ILE A 198 24.95 19.25 -15.53
CA ILE A 198 23.59 19.66 -15.95
C ILE A 198 22.61 18.51 -15.79
N ASP A 199 23.01 17.29 -16.16
CA ASP A 199 22.19 16.09 -16.00
C ASP A 199 21.83 15.81 -14.54
N GLN A 200 22.79 15.90 -13.65
CA GLN A 200 22.56 15.74 -12.22
C GLN A 200 21.59 16.79 -11.67
N TYR A 201 21.76 18.05 -12.06
CA TYR A 201 20.85 19.10 -11.64
C TYR A 201 19.42 18.85 -12.10
N LEU A 202 19.24 18.46 -13.35
CA LEU A 202 17.91 18.30 -13.94
C LEU A 202 17.16 17.06 -13.45
N PHE A 203 17.89 15.99 -13.10
CA PHE A 203 17.28 14.66 -12.94
C PHE A 203 17.50 14.00 -11.58
N GLU A 204 18.42 14.48 -10.75
CA GLU A 204 18.57 13.97 -9.39
C GLU A 204 17.67 14.69 -8.37
N LEU A 205 17.24 13.95 -7.35
CA LEU A 205 16.48 14.53 -6.26
C LEU A 205 17.38 15.43 -5.39
N PRO A 206 16.94 16.67 -5.08
CA PRO A 206 17.65 17.52 -4.14
C PRO A 206 17.83 16.85 -2.79
N LEU A 207 19.00 17.01 -2.18
CA LEU A 207 19.33 16.37 -0.89
C LEU A 207 18.32 16.70 0.23
N VAL A 208 17.79 17.92 0.24
CA VAL A 208 16.74 18.35 1.18
C VAL A 208 15.48 17.50 1.05
N GLN A 209 15.08 17.15 -0.16
CA GLN A 209 13.92 16.26 -0.39
C GLN A 209 14.23 14.81 -0.01
N VAL A 210 15.47 14.35 -0.23
CA VAL A 210 15.93 13.03 0.23
C VAL A 210 15.89 12.93 1.75
N GLU A 211 16.33 13.96 2.47
CA GLU A 211 16.32 13.99 3.94
C GLU A 211 14.90 13.94 4.52
N GLN A 212 13.91 14.48 3.81
CA GLN A 212 12.50 14.43 4.22
C GLN A 212 11.85 13.06 4.01
N GLN A 213 12.46 12.17 3.20
CA GLN A 213 11.96 10.81 3.01
C GLN A 213 12.03 10.01 4.32
N PRO A 214 11.14 8.99 4.49
CA PRO A 214 11.17 8.13 5.67
C PRO A 214 12.47 7.33 5.76
N ASP A 215 12.91 7.04 6.97
CA ASP A 215 14.02 6.14 7.22
C ASP A 215 13.55 4.68 7.20
N LEU A 216 14.19 3.87 6.35
CA LEU A 216 14.00 2.43 6.30
C LEU A 216 15.12 1.77 7.12
N ILE A 217 14.79 0.74 7.90
CA ILE A 217 15.75 0.04 8.74
C ILE A 217 16.39 -1.09 7.95
N LEU A 218 17.72 -1.08 7.85
CA LEU A 218 18.52 -2.17 7.31
C LEU A 218 19.08 -2.99 8.48
N LYS A 219 18.62 -4.22 8.65
CA LYS A 219 19.10 -5.11 9.70
C LYS A 219 20.32 -5.92 9.29
N ALA A 220 20.31 -6.41 8.08
CA ALA A 220 21.43 -7.11 7.47
C ALA A 220 21.68 -6.51 6.09
N THR A 221 22.93 -6.26 5.76
CA THR A 221 23.30 -5.68 4.47
C THR A 221 22.95 -6.57 3.29
N ASP A 222 22.92 -7.90 3.50
CA ASP A 222 22.44 -8.88 2.50
C ASP A 222 20.94 -8.73 2.17
N ASP A 223 20.15 -8.07 3.01
CA ASP A 223 18.74 -7.80 2.74
C ASP A 223 18.56 -6.88 1.52
N LEU A 224 19.55 -6.09 1.16
CA LEU A 224 19.53 -5.30 -0.07
C LEU A 224 19.55 -6.18 -1.33
N LEU A 225 20.35 -7.25 -1.32
CA LEU A 225 20.35 -8.23 -2.41
C LEU A 225 19.04 -9.01 -2.47
N ARG A 226 18.55 -9.44 -1.31
CA ARG A 226 17.27 -10.17 -1.20
C ARG A 226 16.10 -9.29 -1.68
N TYR A 227 16.11 -8.01 -1.38
CA TYR A 227 15.11 -7.05 -1.88
C TYR A 227 15.21 -6.88 -3.40
N LYS A 228 16.43 -6.73 -3.94
CA LYS A 228 16.65 -6.65 -5.39
C LYS A 228 16.23 -7.91 -6.13
N GLU A 229 16.42 -9.08 -5.53
CA GLU A 229 16.00 -10.38 -6.07
C GLU A 229 14.50 -10.68 -5.86
N GLY A 230 13.76 -9.76 -5.21
CA GLY A 230 12.35 -9.95 -4.89
C GLY A 230 12.07 -10.97 -3.76
N LYS A 231 13.11 -11.43 -3.07
CA LYS A 231 12.99 -12.36 -1.93
C LYS A 231 12.59 -11.66 -0.63
N LEU A 232 12.85 -10.38 -0.52
CA LEU A 232 12.40 -9.51 0.56
C LEU A 232 11.40 -8.51 0.00
N LEU A 233 10.22 -8.43 0.58
CA LEU A 233 9.11 -7.63 0.04
C LEU A 233 9.13 -6.18 0.48
N SER A 234 9.69 -5.89 1.66
CA SER A 234 9.74 -4.53 2.22
C SER A 234 10.77 -4.44 3.35
N PHE A 235 11.08 -3.20 3.73
CA PHE A 235 11.90 -2.90 4.90
C PHE A 235 11.04 -2.31 6.02
N LEU A 236 11.46 -2.54 7.27
CA LEU A 236 10.85 -1.91 8.42
C LEU A 236 11.11 -0.39 8.37
N LEU A 237 10.06 0.40 8.61
CA LEU A 237 10.17 1.85 8.70
C LEU A 237 10.71 2.25 10.08
N LYS A 238 11.59 3.24 10.13
CA LYS A 238 11.85 3.99 11.36
C LYS A 238 10.66 4.94 11.56
N PHE A 239 10.09 4.91 12.75
CA PHE A 239 8.90 5.72 13.02
C PHE A 239 9.16 7.22 13.02
N SER A 240 8.16 7.95 12.56
CA SER A 240 8.00 9.36 12.88
C SER A 240 7.58 9.52 14.36
N PRO A 241 7.78 10.70 14.97
CA PRO A 241 7.32 10.95 16.35
C PRO A 241 5.81 10.72 16.53
N GLU A 242 5.01 10.95 15.50
CA GLU A 242 3.58 10.68 15.51
C GLU A 242 3.28 9.17 15.62
N GLN A 243 3.97 8.35 14.83
CA GLN A 243 3.82 6.90 14.85
C GLN A 243 4.35 6.29 16.17
N GLU A 244 5.53 6.76 16.65
CA GLU A 244 6.17 6.30 17.88
C GLU A 244 5.22 6.42 19.09
N LYS A 245 4.48 7.52 19.17
CA LYS A 245 3.47 7.75 20.20
C LYS A 245 2.48 6.58 20.30
N TYR A 246 2.01 6.04 19.16
CA TYR A 246 1.00 5.00 19.16
C TYR A 246 1.52 3.58 19.39
N VAL A 247 2.82 3.34 19.24
CA VAL A 247 3.44 2.03 19.55
C VAL A 247 3.22 1.63 21.01
N HIS A 248 3.40 2.58 21.93
CA HIS A 248 3.31 2.34 23.38
C HIS A 248 2.04 2.90 24.00
N TRP A 249 1.20 3.59 23.20
CA TRP A 249 0.02 4.28 23.71
C TRP A 249 -0.99 3.31 24.30
N ALA A 250 -1.47 3.64 25.49
CA ALA A 250 -2.53 2.90 26.18
C ALA A 250 -2.27 1.38 26.34
N ILE A 251 -1.01 0.97 26.49
CA ILE A 251 -0.62 -0.45 26.56
C ILE A 251 -1.19 -1.17 27.78
N ASN A 252 -1.44 -0.45 28.89
CA ASN A 252 -2.05 -0.95 30.12
C ASN A 252 -3.55 -0.65 30.21
N ALA A 253 -4.17 -0.39 29.10
CA ALA A 253 -5.57 -0.02 29.07
C ALA A 253 -6.52 -1.17 29.41
N THR A 254 -7.73 -0.84 29.82
CA THR A 254 -8.80 -1.81 30.09
C THR A 254 -9.72 -2.06 28.89
N SER A 255 -9.65 -1.20 27.86
CA SER A 255 -10.44 -1.31 26.64
C SER A 255 -9.55 -1.24 25.39
N PRO A 256 -10.04 -1.69 24.22
CA PRO A 256 -9.28 -1.77 22.99
C PRO A 256 -8.73 -0.43 22.50
N THR A 257 -7.69 -0.48 21.69
CA THR A 257 -7.09 0.68 21.01
C THR A 257 -7.34 0.58 19.51
N LEU A 258 -7.80 1.66 18.88
CA LEU A 258 -7.98 1.79 17.45
C LEU A 258 -7.02 2.86 16.90
N VAL A 259 -6.30 2.53 15.84
CA VAL A 259 -5.53 3.52 15.08
C VAL A 259 -6.07 3.59 13.66
N LYS A 260 -6.57 4.76 13.31
CA LYS A 260 -7.05 5.08 11.96
C LYS A 260 -5.93 5.74 11.15
N GLY A 261 -5.95 5.56 9.83
CA GLY A 261 -5.04 6.25 8.92
C GLY A 261 -5.39 5.95 7.47
N GLY A 262 -5.04 6.83 6.55
CA GLY A 262 -5.21 6.58 5.13
C GLY A 262 -4.23 5.53 4.60
N PRO A 263 -4.34 5.15 3.31
CA PRO A 263 -3.33 4.33 2.66
C PRO A 263 -1.94 4.98 2.79
N GLY A 264 -0.90 4.18 2.97
CA GLY A 264 0.49 4.66 3.02
C GLY A 264 0.93 5.39 4.30
N THR A 265 0.07 5.48 5.33
CA THR A 265 0.42 6.14 6.61
C THR A 265 1.22 5.25 7.57
N GLY A 266 1.51 3.99 7.20
CA GLY A 266 2.30 3.07 8.02
C GLY A 266 1.53 2.30 9.09
N LYS A 267 0.20 2.17 8.97
CA LYS A 267 -0.66 1.40 9.90
C LYS A 267 -0.15 -0.01 10.17
N SER A 268 0.14 -0.77 9.10
CA SER A 268 0.62 -2.16 9.22
C SER A 268 1.97 -2.24 9.92
N THR A 269 2.89 -1.31 9.62
CA THR A 269 4.17 -1.22 10.33
C THR A 269 3.95 -0.92 11.80
N LEU A 270 3.06 0.02 12.12
CA LEU A 270 2.69 0.34 13.51
C LEU A 270 2.12 -0.89 14.22
N ALA A 271 1.25 -1.67 13.56
CA ALA A 271 0.68 -2.90 14.09
C ALA A 271 1.78 -3.93 14.43
N LEU A 272 2.79 -4.10 13.56
CA LEU A 272 3.92 -5.00 13.82
C LEU A 272 4.74 -4.57 15.05
N TYR A 273 5.06 -3.28 15.16
CA TYR A 273 5.78 -2.76 16.33
C TYR A 273 4.94 -2.79 17.61
N ARG A 274 3.62 -2.67 17.48
CA ARG A 274 2.70 -2.87 18.61
C ARG A 274 2.79 -4.30 19.15
N VAL A 275 2.92 -5.31 18.26
CA VAL A 275 3.19 -6.70 18.69
C VAL A 275 4.45 -6.75 19.55
N ARG A 276 5.56 -6.12 19.12
CA ARG A 276 6.80 -6.08 19.89
C ARG A 276 6.59 -5.45 21.27
N SER A 277 5.94 -4.30 21.31
CA SER A 277 5.67 -3.57 22.54
C SER A 277 4.79 -4.37 23.54
N LEU A 278 3.74 -5.04 23.02
CA LEU A 278 2.89 -5.94 23.83
C LEU A 278 3.66 -7.16 24.32
N LEU A 279 4.49 -7.76 23.46
CA LEU A 279 5.30 -8.93 23.81
C LEU A 279 6.32 -8.60 24.89
N GLU A 280 7.06 -7.50 24.75
CA GLU A 280 8.02 -7.02 25.77
C GLU A 280 7.36 -6.80 27.13
N GLN A 281 6.14 -6.26 27.15
CA GLN A 281 5.37 -6.10 28.38
C GLN A 281 4.92 -7.45 28.98
N LEU A 282 4.42 -8.34 28.14
CA LEU A 282 3.92 -9.65 28.57
C LEU A 282 5.04 -10.54 29.13
N LEU A 283 6.23 -10.51 28.52
CA LEU A 283 7.40 -11.27 28.96
C LEU A 283 7.86 -10.89 30.39
N ARG A 284 7.49 -9.71 30.90
CA ARG A 284 7.77 -9.30 32.29
C ARG A 284 6.94 -10.11 33.31
N THR A 285 5.78 -10.61 32.91
CA THR A 285 4.81 -11.27 33.80
C THR A 285 4.50 -12.72 33.41
N ASN A 286 4.73 -13.08 32.15
CA ASN A 286 4.44 -14.41 31.61
C ASN A 286 5.66 -14.93 30.84
N LYS A 287 6.15 -16.12 31.17
CA LYS A 287 7.33 -16.73 30.52
C LYS A 287 7.06 -17.23 29.11
N ALA A 288 5.81 -17.50 28.75
CA ALA A 288 5.41 -18.00 27.44
C ALA A 288 4.11 -17.34 26.98
N PRO A 289 4.12 -16.01 26.70
CA PRO A 289 2.94 -15.31 26.24
C PRO A 289 2.55 -15.79 24.83
N ARG A 290 1.27 -15.71 24.51
CA ARG A 290 0.72 -16.06 23.20
C ARG A 290 0.07 -14.84 22.58
N LEU A 291 0.61 -14.36 21.49
CA LEU A 291 0.07 -13.21 20.73
C LEU A 291 -0.47 -13.69 19.38
N LEU A 292 -1.54 -13.05 18.93
CA LEU A 292 -2.07 -13.23 17.59
C LEU A 292 -1.91 -11.93 16.82
N PHE A 293 -1.30 -12.03 15.62
CA PHE A 293 -1.39 -11.00 14.59
C PHE A 293 -2.27 -11.53 13.47
N THR A 294 -3.24 -10.76 13.05
CA THR A 294 -4.17 -11.16 11.98
C THR A 294 -4.36 -10.05 10.97
N THR A 295 -4.56 -10.45 9.72
CA THR A 295 -4.85 -9.57 8.59
C THR A 295 -5.70 -10.30 7.56
N TYR A 296 -6.21 -9.57 6.57
CA TYR A 296 -7.28 -10.06 5.69
C TYR A 296 -6.83 -11.15 4.70
N THR A 297 -5.63 -11.05 4.08
CA THR A 297 -5.19 -11.96 3.01
C THR A 297 -4.00 -12.83 3.42
N ASN A 298 -3.89 -14.03 2.81
CA ASN A 298 -2.75 -14.92 3.05
C ASN A 298 -1.41 -14.30 2.61
N ALA A 299 -1.39 -13.45 1.59
CA ALA A 299 -0.19 -12.74 1.17
C ALA A 299 0.30 -11.75 2.24
N LEU A 300 -0.63 -11.03 2.87
CA LEU A 300 -0.32 -10.14 3.99
C LEU A 300 0.13 -10.94 5.22
N VAL A 301 -0.46 -12.11 5.47
CA VAL A 301 0.00 -13.03 6.53
C VAL A 301 1.46 -13.40 6.32
N THR A 302 1.83 -13.84 5.11
CA THR A 302 3.22 -14.21 4.77
C THR A 302 4.18 -13.03 4.93
N SER A 303 3.80 -11.85 4.43
CA SER A 303 4.61 -10.63 4.58
C SER A 303 4.78 -10.24 6.05
N ALA A 304 3.72 -10.27 6.84
CA ALA A 304 3.76 -9.97 8.27
C ALA A 304 4.64 -10.97 9.04
N GLN A 305 4.59 -12.27 8.70
CA GLN A 305 5.46 -13.28 9.29
C GLN A 305 6.94 -12.96 9.06
N GLN A 306 7.32 -12.61 7.84
CA GLN A 306 8.70 -12.25 7.50
C GLN A 306 9.17 -11.01 8.29
N LEU A 307 8.34 -9.97 8.33
CA LEU A 307 8.66 -8.73 9.04
C LEU A 307 8.71 -8.92 10.57
N LEU A 308 7.81 -9.72 11.14
CA LEU A 308 7.83 -10.05 12.57
C LEU A 308 9.04 -10.90 12.92
N GLN A 309 9.45 -11.85 12.07
CA GLN A 309 10.69 -12.59 12.27
C GLN A 309 11.90 -11.68 12.28
N GLN A 310 11.97 -10.70 11.38
CA GLN A 310 13.03 -9.69 11.39
C GLN A 310 12.96 -8.80 12.65
N LEU A 311 11.76 -8.40 13.09
CA LEU A 311 11.57 -7.48 14.20
C LEU A 311 11.87 -8.10 15.57
N LEU A 312 11.50 -9.36 15.75
CA LEU A 312 11.49 -10.05 17.05
C LEU A 312 12.60 -11.08 17.21
N GLY A 313 13.22 -11.56 16.12
CA GLY A 313 14.20 -12.65 16.17
C GLY A 313 13.60 -13.91 16.80
N ASP A 314 14.28 -14.49 17.79
CA ASP A 314 13.85 -15.71 18.48
C ASP A 314 12.51 -15.55 19.22
N HIS A 315 12.14 -14.33 19.59
CA HIS A 315 10.86 -14.07 20.25
C HIS A 315 9.65 -14.18 19.29
N ALA A 316 9.87 -14.28 17.98
CA ALA A 316 8.79 -14.47 17.00
C ALA A 316 7.99 -15.76 17.25
N GLN A 317 8.57 -16.76 17.92
CA GLN A 317 7.89 -18.00 18.33
C GLN A 317 6.64 -17.77 19.20
N TYR A 318 6.56 -16.66 19.92
CA TYR A 318 5.42 -16.29 20.76
C TYR A 318 4.27 -15.64 19.99
N VAL A 319 4.49 -15.35 18.70
CA VAL A 319 3.53 -14.62 17.86
C VAL A 319 3.03 -15.54 16.76
N ARG A 320 1.74 -15.81 16.76
CA ARG A 320 1.06 -16.48 15.68
C ARG A 320 0.57 -15.44 14.66
N VAL A 321 0.84 -15.67 13.38
CA VAL A 321 0.34 -14.83 12.28
C VAL A 321 -0.59 -15.68 11.43
N GLN A 322 -1.89 -15.32 11.37
CA GLN A 322 -2.90 -16.15 10.70
C GLN A 322 -4.14 -15.35 10.34
N SER A 323 -4.85 -15.76 9.27
CA SER A 323 -6.14 -15.19 8.91
C SER A 323 -7.28 -15.70 9.81
N ALA A 324 -8.37 -14.92 9.89
CA ALA A 324 -9.55 -15.29 10.68
C ALA A 324 -10.21 -16.60 10.18
N ASP A 325 -10.14 -16.88 8.88
CA ASP A 325 -10.72 -18.10 8.29
C ASP A 325 -9.98 -19.37 8.71
N MET A 326 -8.66 -19.32 8.66
CA MET A 326 -7.84 -20.44 9.11
C MET A 326 -8.00 -20.69 10.62
N LEU A 327 -8.15 -19.61 11.41
CA LEU A 327 -8.44 -19.74 12.85
C LEU A 327 -9.81 -20.39 13.10
N ALA A 328 -10.83 -20.03 12.30
CA ALA A 328 -12.16 -20.63 12.41
C ALA A 328 -12.11 -22.13 12.10
N ASP A 329 -11.42 -22.55 11.04
CA ASP A 329 -11.25 -23.96 10.68
C ASP A 329 -10.56 -24.76 11.81
N GLU A 330 -9.50 -24.24 12.37
CA GLU A 330 -8.77 -24.91 13.46
C GLU A 330 -9.60 -25.03 14.74
N ILE A 331 -10.36 -24.00 15.09
CA ILE A 331 -11.23 -24.02 16.27
C ILE A 331 -12.29 -25.11 16.11
N LEU A 332 -12.90 -25.24 14.92
CA LEU A 332 -13.89 -26.29 14.63
C LEU A 332 -13.25 -27.69 14.70
N GLN A 333 -12.05 -27.86 14.13
CA GLN A 333 -11.31 -29.12 14.23
C GLN A 333 -10.95 -29.50 15.68
N GLN A 334 -10.57 -28.53 16.51
CA GLN A 334 -10.29 -28.76 17.93
C GLN A 334 -11.55 -29.13 18.74
N GLY A 335 -12.72 -28.66 18.29
CA GLY A 335 -14.00 -28.98 18.88
C GLY A 335 -14.63 -30.27 18.37
N ASP A 336 -13.91 -31.12 17.63
CA ASP A 336 -14.40 -32.32 16.94
C ASP A 336 -15.62 -32.06 16.02
N GLU A 337 -15.79 -30.80 15.58
CA GLU A 337 -16.82 -30.45 14.63
C GLU A 337 -16.34 -30.67 13.19
N GLN A 338 -17.14 -31.40 12.40
CA GLN A 338 -16.85 -31.56 10.98
C GLN A 338 -16.92 -30.19 10.28
N THR A 339 -15.85 -29.85 9.57
CA THR A 339 -15.88 -28.73 8.62
C THR A 339 -16.66 -29.13 7.39
N LYS A 340 -17.74 -28.41 7.11
CA LYS A 340 -18.56 -28.61 5.89
C LYS A 340 -17.86 -27.93 4.71
N GLU A 341 -18.14 -28.39 3.50
CA GLU A 341 -17.64 -27.71 2.30
C GLU A 341 -18.27 -26.30 2.18
N ILE A 342 -17.49 -25.32 1.74
CA ILE A 342 -18.02 -23.96 1.51
C ILE A 342 -18.90 -23.94 0.26
N ALA A 343 -20.12 -23.43 0.41
CA ALA A 343 -21.04 -23.23 -0.68
C ALA A 343 -20.53 -22.14 -1.63
N SER A 344 -20.42 -22.48 -2.93
CA SER A 344 -20.07 -21.48 -3.95
C SER A 344 -21.11 -20.37 -4.03
N PRO A 345 -20.77 -19.17 -4.51
CA PRO A 345 -21.73 -18.07 -4.70
C PRO A 345 -22.96 -18.49 -5.55
N ASP A 346 -22.73 -19.29 -6.60
CA ASP A 346 -23.80 -19.77 -7.48
C ASP A 346 -24.74 -20.72 -6.74
N LEU A 347 -24.21 -21.61 -5.90
CA LEU A 347 -25.03 -22.51 -5.09
C LEU A 347 -25.84 -21.74 -4.03
N GLN A 348 -25.22 -20.76 -3.39
CA GLN A 348 -25.94 -19.90 -2.44
C GLN A 348 -27.11 -19.17 -3.11
N MET A 349 -26.90 -18.67 -4.33
CA MET A 349 -27.94 -18.02 -5.13
C MET A 349 -29.04 -19.02 -5.56
N ALA A 350 -28.65 -20.19 -6.02
CA ALA A 350 -29.63 -21.23 -6.39
C ALA A 350 -30.52 -21.62 -5.20
N HIS A 351 -29.95 -21.82 -4.02
CA HIS A 351 -30.71 -22.09 -2.80
C HIS A 351 -31.55 -20.90 -2.35
N LEU A 352 -31.12 -19.66 -2.57
CA LEU A 352 -31.94 -18.48 -2.30
C LEU A 352 -33.19 -18.46 -3.19
N LEU A 353 -33.04 -18.68 -4.49
CA LEU A 353 -34.15 -18.72 -5.42
C LEU A 353 -35.16 -19.83 -5.06
N GLN A 354 -34.65 -21.01 -4.68
CA GLN A 354 -35.48 -22.12 -4.21
C GLN A 354 -36.19 -21.76 -2.90
N ALA A 355 -35.50 -21.10 -1.96
CA ALA A 355 -36.10 -20.65 -0.70
C ALA A 355 -37.23 -19.63 -0.92
N ILE A 356 -37.04 -18.69 -1.83
CA ILE A 356 -38.07 -17.71 -2.22
C ILE A 356 -39.29 -18.42 -2.78
N ALA A 357 -39.10 -19.39 -3.69
CA ALA A 357 -40.16 -20.16 -4.30
C ALA A 357 -40.92 -21.02 -3.28
N SER A 358 -40.23 -21.56 -2.27
CA SER A 358 -40.81 -22.42 -1.22
C SER A 358 -41.45 -21.65 -0.06
N THR A 359 -41.20 -20.33 0.03
CA THR A 359 -41.76 -19.54 1.13
C THR A 359 -43.26 -19.30 0.92
N PRO A 360 -44.15 -19.67 1.88
CA PRO A 360 -45.55 -19.45 1.76
C PRO A 360 -45.89 -17.95 1.74
N LEU A 361 -46.19 -17.43 0.58
CA LEU A 361 -46.57 -16.04 0.40
C LEU A 361 -48.08 -15.89 0.58
N HIS A 362 -48.65 -16.15 1.72
CA HIS A 362 -50.05 -16.09 2.09
C HIS A 362 -50.97 -15.26 1.15
N GLY A 363 -51.00 -15.62 -0.16
CA GLY A 363 -51.90 -15.11 -1.17
C GLY A 363 -51.77 -13.62 -1.56
N LYS A 364 -50.76 -12.92 -1.13
CA LYS A 364 -50.61 -11.50 -1.43
C LYS A 364 -49.53 -11.25 -2.51
N ALA A 365 -49.98 -10.99 -3.73
CA ALA A 365 -49.13 -10.52 -4.84
C ALA A 365 -48.20 -9.38 -4.45
N SER A 366 -48.59 -8.54 -3.49
CA SER A 366 -47.78 -7.46 -2.95
C SER A 366 -46.50 -7.90 -2.20
N GLN A 367 -46.52 -9.09 -1.58
CA GLN A 367 -45.33 -9.63 -0.88
C GLN A 367 -44.30 -10.21 -1.86
N GLN A 368 -44.81 -10.88 -2.91
CA GLN A 368 -43.94 -11.35 -3.98
C GLN A 368 -43.29 -10.19 -4.75
N GLN A 369 -44.08 -9.16 -5.06
CA GLN A 369 -43.56 -7.93 -5.65
C GLN A 369 -42.50 -7.25 -4.74
N ALA A 370 -42.69 -7.28 -3.41
CA ALA A 370 -41.72 -6.69 -2.48
C ALA A 370 -40.39 -7.43 -2.50
N LEU A 371 -40.34 -8.75 -2.57
CA LEU A 371 -39.12 -9.55 -2.72
C LEU A 371 -38.45 -9.30 -4.08
N THR A 372 -39.26 -9.34 -5.17
CA THR A 372 -38.77 -9.10 -6.53
C THR A 372 -38.14 -7.69 -6.67
N ARG A 373 -38.73 -6.68 -6.02
CA ARG A 373 -38.20 -5.30 -6.03
C ARG A 373 -36.87 -5.14 -5.27
N MET A 374 -36.54 -6.05 -4.35
CA MET A 374 -35.29 -5.96 -3.58
C MET A 374 -34.09 -6.55 -4.32
N GLY A 375 -34.29 -7.34 -5.38
CA GLY A 375 -33.22 -8.05 -6.08
C GLY A 375 -32.63 -9.22 -5.30
N ASN A 376 -32.28 -10.29 -6.01
CA ASN A 376 -31.79 -11.53 -5.36
C ASN A 376 -30.40 -11.36 -4.72
N ASN A 377 -29.51 -10.58 -5.35
CA ASN A 377 -28.19 -10.30 -4.81
C ASN A 377 -28.28 -9.50 -3.51
N TYR A 378 -29.19 -8.51 -3.48
CA TYR A 378 -29.41 -7.72 -2.27
C TYR A 378 -29.92 -8.58 -1.11
N LEU A 379 -30.88 -9.50 -1.40
CA LEU A 379 -31.40 -10.46 -0.42
C LEU A 379 -30.29 -11.38 0.08
N LEU A 380 -29.49 -11.97 -0.82
CA LEU A 380 -28.38 -12.83 -0.41
C LEU A 380 -27.36 -12.10 0.50
N GLN A 381 -27.05 -10.85 0.17
CA GLN A 381 -26.21 -10.03 1.02
C GLN A 381 -26.88 -9.76 2.38
N GLU A 382 -28.18 -9.46 2.43
CA GLU A 382 -28.93 -9.28 3.67
C GLU A 382 -28.84 -10.53 4.56
N LEU A 383 -29.01 -11.73 3.98
CA LEU A 383 -28.88 -12.99 4.72
C LEU A 383 -27.48 -13.18 5.27
N ASN A 384 -26.44 -13.02 4.44
CA ASN A 384 -25.06 -13.27 4.84
C ASN A 384 -24.50 -12.22 5.78
N THR A 385 -24.71 -10.91 5.52
CA THR A 385 -24.02 -9.84 6.23
C THR A 385 -24.80 -9.29 7.42
N VAL A 386 -26.13 -9.33 7.39
CA VAL A 386 -26.96 -8.81 8.48
C VAL A 386 -27.41 -9.93 9.41
N ILE A 387 -27.93 -11.04 8.88
CA ILE A 387 -28.46 -12.12 9.72
C ILE A 387 -27.35 -13.04 10.20
N VAL A 388 -26.61 -13.68 9.28
CA VAL A 388 -25.62 -14.71 9.65
C VAL A 388 -24.38 -14.10 10.30
N ALA A 389 -23.76 -13.09 9.68
CA ALA A 389 -22.52 -12.51 10.19
C ALA A 389 -22.69 -11.83 11.56
N ARG A 390 -23.89 -11.35 11.88
CA ARG A 390 -24.19 -10.76 13.20
C ARG A 390 -24.75 -11.77 14.19
N GLN A 391 -24.90 -13.04 13.77
CA GLN A 391 -25.44 -14.13 14.61
C GLN A 391 -26.82 -13.82 15.16
N VAL A 392 -27.73 -13.31 14.30
CA VAL A 392 -29.11 -13.03 14.65
C VAL A 392 -29.85 -14.36 14.79
N GLU A 393 -30.37 -14.67 15.97
CA GLU A 393 -30.94 -15.98 16.30
C GLU A 393 -32.47 -15.99 16.26
N SER A 394 -33.11 -14.83 16.38
CA SER A 394 -34.57 -14.72 16.41
C SER A 394 -35.12 -13.65 15.48
N LEU A 395 -36.41 -13.77 15.12
CA LEU A 395 -37.11 -12.75 14.34
C LEU A 395 -37.14 -11.40 15.09
N GLU A 396 -37.36 -11.42 16.40
CA GLU A 396 -37.43 -10.25 17.25
C GLU A 396 -36.10 -9.51 17.22
N GLU A 397 -35.01 -10.24 17.33
CA GLU A 397 -33.65 -9.68 17.21
C GLU A 397 -33.40 -9.10 15.80
N TYR A 398 -33.82 -9.81 14.74
CA TYR A 398 -33.70 -9.27 13.37
C TYR A 398 -34.49 -7.98 13.19
N LEU A 399 -35.70 -7.89 13.75
CA LEU A 399 -36.52 -6.68 13.67
C LEU A 399 -35.87 -5.50 14.42
N ALA A 400 -35.11 -5.76 15.49
CA ALA A 400 -34.42 -4.76 16.29
C ALA A 400 -33.02 -4.42 15.72
N THR A 401 -32.41 -5.29 14.89
CA THR A 401 -31.05 -5.13 14.40
C THR A 401 -30.91 -3.91 13.49
N PRO A 402 -29.99 -2.96 13.79
CA PRO A 402 -29.69 -1.84 12.92
C PRO A 402 -29.13 -2.34 11.57
N ARG A 403 -29.52 -1.71 10.49
CA ARG A 403 -29.04 -2.04 9.12
C ARG A 403 -28.09 -0.94 8.63
N THR A 404 -27.12 -0.60 9.46
CA THR A 404 -26.11 0.44 9.17
C THR A 404 -25.40 0.13 7.85
N GLY A 405 -25.31 1.10 6.95
CA GLY A 405 -24.65 0.94 5.63
C GLY A 405 -25.54 0.34 4.53
N ARG A 406 -26.74 -0.13 4.86
CA ARG A 406 -27.74 -0.60 3.87
C ARG A 406 -28.67 0.55 3.51
N LYS A 407 -28.72 0.93 2.21
CA LYS A 407 -29.53 2.08 1.75
C LYS A 407 -31.01 1.73 1.62
N VAL A 408 -31.34 0.53 1.16
CA VAL A 408 -32.74 0.09 1.01
C VAL A 408 -33.39 -0.06 2.38
N ARG A 409 -34.38 0.77 2.66
CA ARG A 409 -35.16 0.70 3.91
C ARG A 409 -36.10 -0.50 3.89
N LEU A 410 -36.08 -1.31 4.93
CA LEU A 410 -36.98 -2.46 5.10
C LEU A 410 -37.93 -2.19 6.28
N ASN A 411 -39.23 -2.29 6.01
CA ASN A 411 -40.24 -2.27 7.07
C ASN A 411 -40.37 -3.63 7.78
N ALA A 412 -41.10 -3.66 8.91
CA ALA A 412 -41.24 -4.86 9.71
C ALA A 412 -41.86 -6.05 8.94
N THR A 413 -42.78 -5.79 8.03
CA THR A 413 -43.42 -6.84 7.21
C THR A 413 -42.41 -7.46 6.24
N GLN A 414 -41.61 -6.64 5.59
CA GLN A 414 -40.52 -7.11 4.70
C GLN A 414 -39.48 -7.91 5.48
N ARG A 415 -39.06 -7.45 6.67
CA ARG A 415 -38.12 -8.21 7.50
C ARG A 415 -38.69 -9.57 7.94
N ARG A 416 -39.97 -9.66 8.29
CA ARG A 416 -40.60 -10.95 8.61
C ARG A 416 -40.58 -11.91 7.42
N LEU A 417 -40.82 -11.40 6.21
CA LEU A 417 -40.77 -12.20 5.00
C LEU A 417 -39.32 -12.67 4.70
N ILE A 418 -38.33 -11.77 4.80
CA ILE A 418 -36.92 -12.11 4.62
C ILE A 418 -36.48 -13.16 5.66
N TRP A 419 -36.98 -13.08 6.89
CA TRP A 419 -36.68 -14.07 7.92
C TRP A 419 -37.23 -15.46 7.55
N GLN A 420 -38.40 -15.55 6.98
CA GLN A 420 -38.95 -16.83 6.48
C GLN A 420 -38.10 -17.39 5.34
N VAL A 421 -37.71 -16.54 4.37
CA VAL A 421 -36.77 -16.93 3.30
C VAL A 421 -35.46 -17.42 3.87
N TYR A 422 -34.90 -16.72 4.89
CA TYR A 422 -33.66 -17.11 5.57
C TYR A 422 -33.77 -18.51 6.19
N LEU A 423 -34.87 -18.84 6.87
CA LEU A 423 -35.04 -20.15 7.48
C LEU A 423 -35.04 -21.26 6.43
N HIS A 424 -35.74 -21.06 5.30
CA HIS A 424 -35.74 -22.01 4.19
C HIS A 424 -34.36 -22.13 3.56
N TRP A 425 -33.70 -21.02 3.29
CA TRP A 425 -32.36 -20.99 2.70
C TRP A 425 -31.32 -21.70 3.59
N ARG A 426 -31.38 -21.45 4.89
CA ARG A 426 -30.50 -22.11 5.88
C ARG A 426 -30.71 -23.63 5.88
N ASN A 427 -31.99 -24.09 5.79
CA ASN A 427 -32.30 -25.50 5.75
C ASN A 427 -31.81 -26.17 4.45
N LEU A 428 -31.89 -25.49 3.31
CA LEU A 428 -31.38 -25.99 2.03
C LEU A 428 -29.83 -26.12 2.06
N LEU A 429 -29.13 -25.13 2.59
CA LEU A 429 -27.69 -25.23 2.79
C LEU A 429 -27.31 -26.39 3.70
N HIS A 430 -28.02 -26.55 4.82
CA HIS A 430 -27.78 -27.66 5.75
C HIS A 430 -28.03 -29.02 5.09
N ALA A 431 -29.12 -29.15 4.32
CA ALA A 431 -29.45 -30.37 3.58
C ALA A 431 -28.42 -30.73 2.51
N SER A 432 -27.79 -29.71 1.89
CA SER A 432 -26.69 -29.93 0.94
C SER A 432 -25.34 -30.29 1.58
N GLY A 433 -25.23 -30.34 2.91
CA GLY A 433 -23.99 -30.59 3.62
C GLY A 433 -22.99 -29.43 3.52
N LYS A 434 -23.42 -28.26 3.06
CA LYS A 434 -22.52 -27.10 2.85
C LYS A 434 -22.87 -25.96 3.78
N GLU A 435 -21.92 -25.02 3.92
CA GLU A 435 -22.07 -23.81 4.73
C GLU A 435 -21.44 -22.61 4.06
N THR A 436 -21.82 -21.40 4.45
CA THR A 436 -21.13 -20.18 4.04
C THR A 436 -19.95 -19.88 4.98
N TRP A 437 -19.01 -19.05 4.54
CA TRP A 437 -17.93 -18.57 5.41
C TRP A 437 -18.45 -17.90 6.68
N GLN A 438 -19.53 -17.12 6.58
CA GLN A 438 -20.14 -16.47 7.72
C GLN A 438 -20.71 -17.49 8.73
N GLN A 439 -21.33 -18.57 8.25
CA GLN A 439 -21.83 -19.64 9.11
C GLN A 439 -20.69 -20.39 9.79
N ARG A 440 -19.60 -20.70 9.06
CA ARG A 440 -18.41 -21.34 9.63
C ARG A 440 -17.83 -20.53 10.77
N ARG A 441 -17.61 -19.24 10.56
CA ARG A 441 -17.11 -18.32 11.57
C ARG A 441 -18.08 -18.18 12.75
N ALA A 442 -19.38 -18.13 12.51
CA ALA A 442 -20.38 -18.08 13.57
C ALA A 442 -20.35 -19.33 14.45
N ARG A 443 -20.15 -20.52 13.88
CA ARG A 443 -19.95 -21.78 14.64
C ARG A 443 -18.68 -21.70 15.49
N ALA A 444 -17.56 -21.25 14.91
CA ALA A 444 -16.32 -21.08 15.66
C ALA A 444 -16.49 -20.08 16.84
N VAL A 445 -17.18 -18.97 16.63
CA VAL A 445 -17.52 -18.02 17.70
C VAL A 445 -18.35 -18.67 18.81
N ALA A 446 -19.34 -19.49 18.44
CA ALA A 446 -20.17 -20.20 19.43
C ALA A 446 -19.34 -21.17 20.30
N LEU A 447 -18.38 -21.92 19.70
CA LEU A 447 -17.48 -22.77 20.45
C LEU A 447 -16.56 -21.96 21.38
N VAL A 448 -15.98 -20.86 20.92
CA VAL A 448 -15.14 -19.99 21.74
C VAL A 448 -15.93 -19.40 22.91
N ALA A 449 -17.21 -19.06 22.71
CA ALA A 449 -18.07 -18.54 23.76
C ALA A 449 -18.44 -19.58 24.83
N GLN A 450 -18.53 -20.88 24.44
CA GLN A 450 -18.90 -21.96 25.33
C GLN A 450 -17.75 -22.44 26.25
N SER A 451 -16.50 -22.24 25.85
CA SER A 451 -15.36 -22.75 26.59
C SER A 451 -14.22 -21.72 26.69
N PRO A 452 -13.80 -21.38 27.93
CA PRO A 452 -12.61 -20.53 28.14
C PRO A 452 -11.32 -21.10 27.56
N LEU A 453 -11.27 -22.42 27.26
CA LEU A 453 -10.10 -23.10 26.66
C LEU A 453 -9.74 -22.51 25.29
N TYR A 454 -10.73 -21.95 24.57
CA TYR A 454 -10.51 -21.34 23.24
C TYR A 454 -10.03 -19.89 23.32
N GLN A 455 -10.12 -19.22 24.47
CA GLN A 455 -9.50 -17.91 24.70
C GLN A 455 -7.99 -18.06 24.82
N GLN A 456 -7.31 -18.08 23.70
CA GLN A 456 -5.92 -18.57 23.66
C GLN A 456 -4.87 -17.47 23.71
N TYR A 457 -5.21 -16.23 23.38
CA TYR A 457 -4.22 -15.19 23.16
C TYR A 457 -4.23 -14.14 24.26
N ASP A 458 -3.04 -13.87 24.80
CA ASP A 458 -2.83 -12.81 25.78
C ASP A 458 -2.96 -11.41 25.18
N ALA A 459 -2.71 -11.27 23.87
CA ALA A 459 -2.96 -10.07 23.10
C ALA A 459 -3.33 -10.41 21.66
N VAL A 460 -4.16 -9.59 21.03
CA VAL A 460 -4.56 -9.72 19.61
C VAL A 460 -4.35 -8.40 18.90
N VAL A 461 -3.65 -8.44 17.76
CA VAL A 461 -3.42 -7.31 16.88
C VAL A 461 -4.11 -7.58 15.55
N ILE A 462 -5.05 -6.73 15.17
CA ILE A 462 -5.84 -6.82 13.95
C ILE A 462 -5.42 -5.70 13.01
N ASP A 463 -4.83 -6.07 11.88
CA ASP A 463 -4.46 -5.11 10.82
C ASP A 463 -5.50 -5.12 9.70
N GLU A 464 -5.72 -3.97 9.07
CA GLU A 464 -6.69 -3.75 7.99
C GLU A 464 -8.12 -4.19 8.36
N ALA A 465 -8.57 -3.85 9.56
CA ALA A 465 -9.85 -4.30 10.11
C ALA A 465 -11.09 -3.85 9.33
N GLN A 466 -10.99 -2.80 8.49
CA GLN A 466 -12.07 -2.37 7.61
C GLN A 466 -12.43 -3.41 6.54
N ASP A 467 -11.53 -4.34 6.24
CA ASP A 467 -11.75 -5.41 5.26
C ASP A 467 -12.40 -6.68 5.88
N LEU A 468 -12.48 -6.74 7.20
CA LEU A 468 -13.07 -7.85 7.93
C LEU A 468 -14.59 -7.68 8.09
N ASP A 469 -15.32 -8.77 7.92
CA ASP A 469 -16.76 -8.77 8.22
C ASP A 469 -17.05 -8.91 9.72
N PRO A 470 -18.29 -8.65 10.18
CA PRO A 470 -18.64 -8.75 11.60
C PRO A 470 -18.33 -10.09 12.25
N SER A 471 -18.48 -11.21 11.49
CA SER A 471 -18.22 -12.55 12.04
C SER A 471 -16.73 -12.78 12.30
N MET A 472 -15.86 -12.30 11.41
CA MET A 472 -14.40 -12.33 11.60
C MET A 472 -13.98 -11.52 12.82
N LEU A 473 -14.43 -10.26 12.89
CA LEU A 473 -14.09 -9.38 14.01
C LEU A 473 -14.58 -9.95 15.34
N ARG A 474 -15.80 -10.49 15.37
CA ARG A 474 -16.37 -11.12 16.58
C ARG A 474 -15.53 -12.31 17.04
N LEU A 475 -15.10 -13.17 16.11
CA LEU A 475 -14.20 -14.29 16.41
C LEU A 475 -12.90 -13.80 17.04
N LEU A 476 -12.23 -12.83 16.41
CA LEU A 476 -10.94 -12.31 16.86
C LEU A 476 -11.01 -11.62 18.22
N VAL A 477 -12.08 -10.89 18.48
CA VAL A 477 -12.33 -10.26 19.79
C VAL A 477 -12.50 -11.30 20.90
N ASN A 478 -13.25 -12.38 20.62
CA ASN A 478 -13.49 -13.45 21.59
C ASN A 478 -12.22 -14.30 21.85
N LEU A 479 -11.27 -14.34 20.94
CA LEU A 479 -9.98 -15.02 21.13
C LEU A 479 -9.00 -14.22 22.00
N CYS A 480 -9.29 -12.97 22.33
CA CYS A 480 -8.45 -12.13 23.19
C CYS A 480 -8.89 -12.27 24.65
N LYS A 481 -7.98 -12.72 25.54
CA LYS A 481 -8.27 -12.85 26.98
C LYS A 481 -8.64 -11.53 27.65
N THR A 482 -8.05 -10.43 27.18
CA THR A 482 -8.22 -9.12 27.81
C THR A 482 -8.51 -8.06 26.76
N PRO A 483 -9.69 -7.40 26.76
CA PRO A 483 -10.02 -6.38 25.77
C PRO A 483 -9.00 -5.24 25.65
N GLY A 484 -8.37 -4.84 26.74
CA GLY A 484 -7.32 -3.80 26.74
C GLY A 484 -6.04 -4.17 25.98
N ARG A 485 -5.85 -5.43 25.63
CA ARG A 485 -4.73 -5.93 24.82
C ARG A 485 -5.13 -6.22 23.37
N LEU A 486 -6.30 -5.75 22.99
CA LEU A 486 -6.76 -5.75 21.60
C LEU A 486 -6.34 -4.43 20.94
N PHE A 487 -5.56 -4.53 19.88
CA PHE A 487 -5.11 -3.40 19.07
C PHE A 487 -5.61 -3.56 17.65
N ILE A 488 -6.23 -2.52 17.12
CA ILE A 488 -6.87 -2.56 15.80
C ILE A 488 -6.34 -1.42 14.94
N THR A 489 -5.96 -1.70 13.71
CA THR A 489 -5.74 -0.68 12.70
C THR A 489 -6.84 -0.73 11.65
N ALA A 490 -7.25 0.44 11.16
CA ALA A 490 -8.27 0.54 10.12
C ALA A 490 -7.99 1.73 9.20
N ASP A 491 -8.37 1.61 7.94
CA ASP A 491 -8.37 2.75 7.03
C ASP A 491 -9.50 3.71 7.40
N ALA A 492 -9.16 4.96 7.53
CA ALA A 492 -10.10 5.98 7.95
C ALA A 492 -11.14 6.34 6.88
N ASN A 493 -10.78 6.25 5.60
CA ASN A 493 -11.67 6.53 4.47
C ASN A 493 -12.44 5.29 3.99
N GLN A 494 -11.96 4.11 4.34
CA GLN A 494 -12.63 2.85 4.11
C GLN A 494 -13.40 2.42 5.37
N SER A 495 -13.53 3.35 6.34
CA SER A 495 -14.14 3.03 7.62
C SER A 495 -15.52 2.41 7.43
N ILE A 496 -15.77 1.50 8.24
CA ILE A 496 -16.93 0.72 8.67
C ILE A 496 -18.33 1.24 8.27
N TYR A 497 -18.49 2.54 7.99
CA TYR A 497 -19.70 3.08 7.39
C TYR A 497 -20.03 2.50 6.00
N GLY A 498 -19.03 1.92 5.30
CA GLY A 498 -19.22 1.18 4.06
C GLY A 498 -19.47 -0.31 4.22
N SER A 499 -19.15 -0.91 5.37
CA SER A 499 -19.35 -2.32 5.66
C SER A 499 -20.65 -2.64 6.39
N GLY A 500 -21.50 -1.64 6.64
CA GLY A 500 -22.84 -1.85 7.14
C GLY A 500 -22.97 -2.18 8.63
N PHE A 501 -21.96 -1.87 9.46
CA PHE A 501 -22.03 -2.06 10.91
C PHE A 501 -21.21 -0.99 11.66
N THR A 502 -21.51 -0.81 12.94
CA THR A 502 -20.66 -0.06 13.88
C THR A 502 -19.83 -1.04 14.72
N TRP A 503 -18.72 -0.58 15.29
CA TRP A 503 -17.88 -1.42 16.15
C TRP A 503 -18.67 -2.08 17.29
N THR A 504 -19.56 -1.32 17.89
CA THR A 504 -20.42 -1.79 18.99
C THR A 504 -21.49 -2.78 18.55
N ASP A 505 -21.90 -2.76 17.25
CA ASP A 505 -22.80 -3.77 16.69
C ASP A 505 -22.09 -5.14 16.58
N VAL A 506 -20.77 -5.14 16.39
CA VAL A 506 -19.97 -6.37 16.31
C VAL A 506 -19.82 -6.98 17.70
N HIS A 507 -19.32 -6.20 18.65
CA HIS A 507 -19.08 -6.69 20.01
C HIS A 507 -19.09 -5.54 21.02
N GLY A 508 -19.74 -5.73 22.17
CA GLY A 508 -19.89 -4.71 23.19
C GLY A 508 -18.58 -4.17 23.79
N SER A 509 -17.47 -4.93 23.71
CA SER A 509 -16.15 -4.49 24.17
C SER A 509 -15.43 -3.57 23.17
N LEU A 510 -15.90 -3.46 21.92
CA LEU A 510 -15.30 -2.58 20.91
C LEU A 510 -15.72 -1.12 21.11
N ARG A 511 -15.39 -0.58 22.27
CA ARG A 511 -15.61 0.82 22.63
C ARG A 511 -14.26 1.51 22.77
N PHE A 512 -13.97 2.44 21.85
CA PHE A 512 -12.68 3.13 21.76
C PHE A 512 -12.68 4.53 22.39
N GLN A 513 -13.51 4.79 23.37
CA GLN A 513 -13.63 6.13 23.99
C GLN A 513 -12.27 6.64 24.49
N GLY A 514 -11.79 7.74 23.91
CA GLY A 514 -10.47 8.31 24.20
C GLY A 514 -9.28 7.47 23.72
N ARG A 515 -9.49 6.44 22.88
CA ARG A 515 -8.47 5.50 22.40
C ARG A 515 -8.49 5.28 20.90
N THR A 516 -8.91 6.29 20.19
CA THR A 516 -8.78 6.35 18.73
C THR A 516 -7.63 7.27 18.40
N GLY A 517 -6.59 6.72 17.76
CA GLY A 517 -5.47 7.47 17.20
C GLY A 517 -5.67 7.70 15.71
N VAL A 518 -5.10 8.76 15.17
CA VAL A 518 -5.16 9.08 13.73
C VAL A 518 -3.76 9.32 13.21
N LEU A 519 -3.36 8.61 12.14
CA LEU A 519 -2.12 8.83 11.39
C LEU A 519 -2.42 9.70 10.18
N ARG A 520 -1.73 10.84 10.04
CA ARG A 520 -1.98 11.84 9.00
C ARG A 520 -0.95 11.85 7.88
N ALA A 521 0.30 11.53 8.19
CA ALA A 521 1.39 11.59 7.23
C ALA A 521 1.41 10.35 6.32
N ASN A 522 1.41 10.57 4.98
CA ASN A 522 1.61 9.53 3.98
C ASN A 522 3.06 9.57 3.47
N TYR A 523 3.78 8.48 3.67
CA TYR A 523 5.18 8.34 3.29
C TYR A 523 5.39 7.52 2.02
N ARG A 524 4.33 7.03 1.39
CA ARG A 524 4.40 5.97 0.39
C ARG A 524 4.07 6.43 -1.02
N SER A 525 2.86 6.94 -1.24
CA SER A 525 2.43 7.46 -2.54
C SER A 525 2.86 8.90 -2.74
N THR A 526 2.79 9.35 -3.99
CA THR A 526 2.97 10.77 -4.31
C THR A 526 1.72 11.55 -3.95
N ASP A 527 1.90 12.86 -3.72
CA ASP A 527 0.84 13.81 -3.40
C ASP A 527 -0.25 13.77 -4.47
N GLU A 528 0.15 13.81 -5.74
CA GLU A 528 -0.75 13.84 -6.89
C GLU A 528 -1.61 12.58 -7.01
N ILE A 529 -1.05 11.38 -6.75
CA ILE A 529 -1.83 10.13 -6.72
C ILE A 529 -2.81 10.15 -5.55
N GLY A 530 -2.37 10.62 -4.39
CA GLY A 530 -3.19 10.69 -3.20
C GLY A 530 -4.37 11.65 -3.34
N GLU A 531 -4.11 12.87 -3.84
CA GLU A 531 -5.13 13.89 -4.08
C GLU A 531 -6.11 13.45 -5.17
N ALA A 532 -5.62 12.88 -6.27
CA ALA A 532 -6.44 12.36 -7.36
C ALA A 532 -7.37 11.22 -6.90
N ALA A 533 -6.85 10.26 -6.16
CA ALA A 533 -7.68 9.19 -5.60
C ALA A 533 -8.72 9.74 -4.61
N GLN A 534 -8.37 10.73 -3.81
CA GLN A 534 -9.29 11.36 -2.86
C GLN A 534 -10.36 12.19 -3.57
N SER A 535 -10.02 12.97 -4.59
CA SER A 535 -10.98 13.74 -5.39
C SER A 535 -12.01 12.82 -6.05
N TYR A 536 -11.60 11.63 -6.48
CA TYR A 536 -12.49 10.60 -7.05
C TYR A 536 -13.54 10.09 -6.05
N LEU A 537 -13.27 10.16 -4.75
CA LEU A 537 -14.20 9.78 -3.68
C LEU A 537 -15.04 10.93 -3.14
N SER A 538 -14.77 12.19 -3.51
CA SER A 538 -15.29 13.39 -2.84
C SER A 538 -16.82 13.48 -2.72
N ASP A 539 -17.56 12.77 -3.56
CA ASP A 539 -19.03 12.65 -3.47
C ASP A 539 -19.52 11.65 -2.40
N SER A 540 -18.61 10.91 -1.78
CA SER A 540 -18.93 10.01 -0.65
C SER A 540 -18.49 10.67 0.66
N VAL A 541 -19.29 10.48 1.74
CA VAL A 541 -18.97 11.01 3.09
C VAL A 541 -17.58 10.56 3.52
N LEU A 542 -16.59 11.46 3.39
CA LEU A 542 -15.24 11.29 3.90
C LEU A 542 -15.24 11.61 5.39
N ASP A 543 -14.46 10.85 6.15
CA ASP A 543 -14.23 11.16 7.57
C ASP A 543 -13.48 12.49 7.67
N SER A 544 -14.14 13.55 8.11
CA SER A 544 -13.62 14.92 8.18
C SER A 544 -12.36 15.07 9.06
N GLU A 545 -12.09 14.07 9.92
CA GLU A 545 -10.91 14.06 10.79
C GLU A 545 -9.57 13.90 10.03
N ILE A 546 -9.60 13.64 8.70
CA ILE A 546 -8.41 13.26 7.91
C ILE A 546 -8.10 14.23 6.78
N ASN A 547 -8.73 15.37 6.76
CA ASN A 547 -8.51 16.40 5.71
C ASN A 547 -7.10 17.01 5.74
N ASP A 548 -6.31 16.79 6.79
CA ASP A 548 -4.97 17.38 6.99
C ASP A 548 -3.89 16.31 6.71
N ARG A 549 -3.75 15.91 5.43
CA ARG A 549 -2.73 14.92 5.03
C ARG A 549 -1.48 15.60 4.54
N HIS A 550 -0.33 15.04 4.92
CA HIS A 550 0.97 15.44 4.42
C HIS A 550 1.58 14.28 3.63
N TYR A 551 1.95 14.55 2.37
CA TYR A 551 2.64 13.58 1.52
C TYR A 551 4.12 13.90 1.46
N ALA A 552 4.96 12.89 1.69
CA ALA A 552 6.41 13.05 1.65
C ALA A 552 7.00 13.05 0.22
N ASN A 553 6.22 12.57 -0.77
CA ASN A 553 6.69 12.39 -2.14
C ASN A 553 5.83 13.18 -3.12
N LYS A 554 6.46 13.67 -4.19
CA LYS A 554 5.80 14.28 -5.33
C LYS A 554 6.02 13.48 -6.60
N GLY A 555 5.09 13.58 -7.55
CA GLY A 555 5.13 12.87 -8.81
C GLY A 555 4.29 13.52 -9.90
N PRO A 556 4.12 12.88 -11.05
CA PRO A 556 3.22 13.36 -12.09
C PRO A 556 1.75 13.10 -11.73
N LEU A 557 0.86 13.86 -12.35
CA LEU A 557 -0.58 13.61 -12.27
C LEU A 557 -0.89 12.21 -12.83
N PRO A 558 -1.75 11.43 -12.16
CA PRO A 558 -2.23 10.17 -12.70
C PRO A 558 -3.09 10.38 -13.95
N ASP A 559 -3.04 9.40 -14.87
CA ASP A 559 -3.63 9.50 -16.19
C ASP A 559 -4.91 8.66 -16.31
N VAL A 560 -5.92 9.19 -17.00
CA VAL A 560 -7.13 8.44 -17.38
C VAL A 560 -7.21 8.39 -18.90
N ARG A 561 -7.27 7.18 -19.44
CA ARG A 561 -7.32 6.93 -20.89
C ARG A 561 -8.57 6.16 -21.26
N ILE A 562 -9.16 6.57 -22.39
CA ILE A 562 -10.26 5.86 -23.03
C ILE A 562 -9.70 5.08 -24.22
N VAL A 563 -10.04 3.80 -24.33
CA VAL A 563 -9.57 2.90 -25.38
C VAL A 563 -10.71 2.39 -26.25
N LEU A 564 -10.42 2.22 -27.55
CA LEU A 564 -11.40 1.76 -28.52
C LEU A 564 -11.65 0.23 -28.48
N ASN A 565 -10.60 -0.51 -28.15
CA ASN A 565 -10.63 -1.98 -28.15
C ASN A 565 -9.48 -2.55 -27.29
N SER A 566 -9.48 -3.85 -27.08
CA SER A 566 -8.52 -4.57 -26.27
C SER A 566 -7.08 -4.47 -26.79
N ASP A 567 -6.87 -4.39 -28.13
CA ASP A 567 -5.53 -4.24 -28.69
C ASP A 567 -4.95 -2.86 -28.39
N HIS A 568 -5.78 -1.80 -28.44
CA HIS A 568 -5.39 -0.46 -28.03
C HIS A 568 -5.05 -0.41 -26.53
N GLU A 569 -5.87 -1.07 -25.67
CA GLU A 569 -5.61 -1.19 -24.25
C GLU A 569 -4.25 -1.82 -23.95
N VAL A 570 -3.95 -2.95 -24.58
CA VAL A 570 -2.69 -3.68 -24.36
C VAL A 570 -1.48 -2.88 -24.88
N ARG A 571 -1.62 -2.15 -25.98
CA ARG A 571 -0.56 -1.24 -26.47
C ARG A 571 -0.26 -0.13 -25.48
N LEU A 572 -1.30 0.49 -24.91
CA LEU A 572 -1.13 1.52 -23.90
C LEU A 572 -0.46 0.96 -22.64
N LEU A 573 -0.89 -0.21 -22.16
CA LEU A 573 -0.27 -0.88 -21.02
C LEU A 573 1.21 -1.17 -21.26
N ALA A 574 1.54 -1.72 -22.45
CA ALA A 574 2.91 -2.05 -22.83
C ALA A 574 3.80 -0.81 -22.83
N ASN A 575 3.35 0.27 -23.46
CA ASN A 575 4.07 1.54 -23.51
C ASN A 575 4.22 2.16 -22.13
N PHE A 576 3.15 2.19 -21.35
CA PHE A 576 3.16 2.73 -20.00
C PHE A 576 4.18 1.99 -19.11
N PHE A 577 4.15 0.65 -19.07
CA PHE A 577 5.08 -0.11 -18.24
C PHE A 577 6.52 0.03 -18.72
N LYS A 578 6.75 -0.05 -20.03
CA LYS A 578 8.09 0.13 -20.59
C LYS A 578 8.68 1.48 -20.18
N ASN A 579 7.95 2.55 -20.44
CA ASN A 579 8.43 3.91 -20.21
C ASN A 579 8.51 4.27 -18.73
N ALA A 580 7.49 3.93 -17.93
CA ALA A 580 7.51 4.18 -16.50
C ALA A 580 8.63 3.39 -15.78
N SER A 581 8.87 2.13 -16.18
CA SER A 581 9.98 1.33 -15.66
C SER A 581 11.34 1.93 -16.00
N LEU A 582 11.54 2.36 -17.24
CA LEU A 582 12.79 3.02 -17.66
C LEU A 582 13.04 4.31 -16.88
N ASN A 583 12.04 5.19 -16.82
CA ASN A 583 12.21 6.50 -16.15
C ASN A 583 12.35 6.40 -14.63
N LEU A 584 11.64 5.47 -14.01
CA LEU A 584 11.77 5.20 -12.58
C LEU A 584 12.92 4.24 -12.24
N ARG A 585 13.64 3.75 -13.28
CA ARG A 585 14.72 2.76 -13.16
C ARG A 585 14.30 1.52 -12.38
N LEU A 586 13.08 1.02 -12.66
CA LEU A 586 12.49 -0.14 -12.03
C LEU A 586 12.33 -1.28 -13.03
N THR A 587 12.29 -2.52 -12.52
CA THR A 587 11.99 -3.70 -13.35
C THR A 587 10.47 -3.87 -13.52
N TYR A 588 10.04 -4.66 -14.49
CA TYR A 588 8.62 -5.06 -14.63
C TYR A 588 8.04 -5.75 -13.40
N GLY A 589 8.89 -6.31 -12.54
CA GLY A 589 8.50 -6.82 -11.22
C GLY A 589 7.90 -5.78 -10.29
N SER A 590 8.13 -4.48 -10.55
CA SER A 590 7.55 -3.35 -9.81
C SER A 590 6.21 -2.85 -10.38
N CYS A 591 5.73 -3.48 -11.48
CA CYS A 591 4.51 -3.10 -12.16
C CYS A 591 3.35 -4.03 -11.82
N ALA A 592 2.15 -3.46 -11.70
CA ALA A 592 0.93 -4.24 -11.53
C ALA A 592 -0.21 -3.74 -12.42
N VAL A 593 -0.99 -4.70 -12.95
CA VAL A 593 -2.31 -4.43 -13.55
C VAL A 593 -3.38 -4.94 -12.59
N LEU A 594 -4.33 -4.07 -12.26
CA LEU A 594 -5.47 -4.42 -11.42
C LEU A 594 -6.74 -4.46 -12.27
N CYS A 595 -7.40 -5.62 -12.30
CA CYS A 595 -8.54 -5.91 -13.15
C CYS A 595 -9.82 -6.16 -12.35
N PRO A 596 -11.01 -5.90 -12.94
CA PRO A 596 -12.28 -6.19 -12.26
C PRO A 596 -12.58 -7.70 -12.15
N SER A 597 -12.00 -8.55 -13.00
CA SER A 597 -12.24 -9.99 -13.01
C SER A 597 -11.00 -10.82 -13.35
N GLU A 598 -11.00 -12.10 -12.95
CA GLU A 598 -9.94 -13.04 -13.31
C GLU A 598 -9.83 -13.26 -14.83
N GLN A 599 -10.96 -13.31 -15.52
CA GLN A 599 -10.99 -13.52 -16.97
C GLN A 599 -10.26 -12.38 -17.68
N ALA A 600 -10.56 -11.13 -17.32
CA ALA A 600 -9.86 -9.95 -17.86
C ALA A 600 -8.36 -9.99 -17.53
N GLY A 601 -8.01 -10.34 -16.30
CA GLY A 601 -6.61 -10.43 -15.88
C GLY A 601 -5.82 -11.49 -16.65
N LYS A 602 -6.38 -12.68 -16.87
CA LYS A 602 -5.76 -13.75 -17.65
C LYS A 602 -5.56 -13.33 -19.11
N ALA A 603 -6.55 -12.65 -19.70
CA ALA A 603 -6.48 -12.13 -21.06
C ALA A 603 -5.38 -11.06 -21.21
N ILE A 604 -5.30 -10.09 -20.31
CA ILE A 604 -4.27 -9.05 -20.31
C ILE A 604 -2.88 -9.65 -20.12
N ALA A 605 -2.71 -10.58 -19.19
CA ALA A 605 -1.42 -11.22 -18.98
C ALA A 605 -0.94 -11.98 -20.22
N ALA A 606 -1.83 -12.67 -20.92
CA ALA A 606 -1.53 -13.34 -22.18
C ALA A 606 -1.15 -12.35 -23.29
N ALA A 607 -1.89 -11.25 -23.41
CA ALA A 607 -1.68 -10.23 -24.43
C ALA A 607 -0.38 -9.41 -24.22
N LEU A 608 0.01 -9.16 -22.96
CA LEU A 608 1.30 -8.54 -22.64
C LEU A 608 2.47 -9.47 -22.99
N ARG A 609 2.36 -10.76 -22.68
CA ARG A 609 3.39 -11.76 -23.08
C ARG A 609 3.56 -11.85 -24.59
N ALA A 610 2.46 -11.75 -25.34
CA ALA A 610 2.52 -11.71 -26.80
C ALA A 610 3.25 -10.47 -27.37
N ARG A 611 3.55 -9.49 -26.51
CA ARG A 611 4.33 -8.27 -26.83
C ARG A 611 5.69 -8.23 -26.10
N ASP A 612 6.23 -9.40 -25.77
CA ASP A 612 7.52 -9.58 -25.10
C ASP A 612 7.63 -8.90 -23.72
N ILE A 613 6.49 -8.65 -23.06
CA ILE A 613 6.45 -8.17 -21.69
C ILE A 613 6.05 -9.35 -20.78
N GLU A 614 6.99 -9.81 -19.96
CA GLU A 614 6.70 -10.84 -18.98
C GLU A 614 5.59 -10.39 -18.05
N ALA A 615 4.46 -11.10 -18.02
CA ALA A 615 3.30 -10.78 -17.21
C ALA A 615 2.65 -12.06 -16.66
N ASN A 616 2.29 -12.05 -15.38
CA ASN A 616 1.75 -13.21 -14.69
C ASN A 616 0.45 -12.86 -13.98
N PHE A 617 -0.65 -13.54 -14.38
CA PHE A 617 -1.88 -13.50 -13.58
C PHE A 617 -1.68 -14.32 -12.30
N MET A 618 -2.07 -13.75 -11.17
CA MET A 618 -1.98 -14.37 -9.86
C MET A 618 -3.34 -14.30 -9.17
N SER A 619 -3.88 -15.47 -8.78
CA SER A 619 -5.04 -15.54 -7.91
C SER A 619 -4.63 -15.30 -6.44
N ALA A 620 -5.59 -14.96 -5.58
CA ALA A 620 -5.29 -14.70 -4.17
C ALA A 620 -4.57 -15.87 -3.46
N PRO A 621 -4.91 -17.17 -3.72
CA PRO A 621 -4.18 -18.30 -3.14
C PRO A 621 -2.75 -18.46 -3.67
N ASP A 622 -2.51 -18.09 -4.94
CA ASP A 622 -1.23 -18.33 -5.64
C ASP A 622 -0.33 -17.09 -5.69
N LEU A 623 -0.62 -16.11 -4.85
CA LEU A 623 0.05 -14.83 -4.86
C LEU A 623 1.53 -14.95 -4.46
N ASN A 624 2.41 -14.75 -5.42
CA ASN A 624 3.86 -14.72 -5.21
C ASN A 624 4.45 -13.40 -5.73
N LEU A 625 4.64 -12.46 -4.82
CA LEU A 625 5.18 -11.12 -5.15
C LEU A 625 6.66 -11.16 -5.58
N ALA A 626 7.39 -12.22 -5.25
CA ALA A 626 8.79 -12.38 -5.66
C ALA A 626 8.96 -12.79 -7.13
N ARG A 627 7.87 -13.19 -7.81
CA ARG A 627 7.92 -13.59 -9.21
C ARG A 627 8.26 -12.41 -10.11
N SER A 628 9.12 -12.63 -11.10
CA SER A 628 9.49 -11.63 -12.12
C SER A 628 8.30 -11.24 -13.00
N GLY A 629 8.43 -10.12 -13.72
CA GLY A 629 7.42 -9.62 -14.64
C GLY A 629 6.27 -8.85 -14.00
N VAL A 630 5.40 -8.31 -14.87
CA VAL A 630 4.22 -7.54 -14.46
C VAL A 630 3.24 -8.45 -13.72
N LYS A 631 2.80 -8.01 -12.54
CA LYS A 631 1.83 -8.73 -11.73
C LYS A 631 0.42 -8.34 -12.15
N VAL A 632 -0.38 -9.32 -12.57
CA VAL A 632 -1.77 -9.08 -12.97
C VAL A 632 -2.68 -9.69 -11.92
N LEU A 633 -3.51 -8.87 -11.29
CA LEU A 633 -4.33 -9.21 -10.12
C LEU A 633 -5.75 -8.72 -10.31
N THR A 634 -6.69 -9.31 -9.59
CA THR A 634 -8.00 -8.66 -9.44
C THR A 634 -7.90 -7.51 -8.42
N LEU A 635 -8.75 -6.48 -8.56
CA LEU A 635 -8.87 -5.36 -7.62
C LEU A 635 -9.02 -5.84 -6.17
N ASN A 636 -9.78 -6.92 -5.96
CA ASN A 636 -9.96 -7.50 -4.63
C ASN A 636 -8.70 -8.21 -4.11
N ALA A 637 -7.97 -8.92 -4.97
CA ALA A 637 -6.73 -9.60 -4.57
C ALA A 637 -5.58 -8.62 -4.26
N ALA A 638 -5.65 -7.40 -4.80
CA ALA A 638 -4.67 -6.36 -4.58
C ALA A 638 -4.84 -5.59 -3.26
N LYS A 639 -5.89 -5.89 -2.48
CA LYS A 639 -6.09 -5.26 -1.17
C LYS A 639 -4.90 -5.49 -0.25
N GLY A 640 -4.42 -4.40 0.38
CA GLY A 640 -3.25 -4.43 1.28
C GLY A 640 -1.90 -4.55 0.57
N LEU A 641 -1.86 -4.81 -0.74
CA LEU A 641 -0.63 -4.81 -1.53
C LEU A 641 -0.35 -3.42 -2.10
N GLU A 642 0.88 -3.21 -2.57
CA GLU A 642 1.31 -1.94 -3.11
C GLU A 642 2.41 -2.14 -4.13
N PHE A 643 2.37 -1.31 -5.18
CA PHE A 643 3.29 -1.41 -6.31
C PHE A 643 3.75 -0.02 -6.73
N PRO A 644 5.02 0.14 -7.10
CA PRO A 644 5.53 1.41 -7.64
C PRO A 644 4.73 1.91 -8.84
N ILE A 645 4.36 1.03 -9.76
CA ILE A 645 3.67 1.37 -11.01
C ILE A 645 2.39 0.54 -11.11
N VAL A 646 1.24 1.20 -11.19
CA VAL A 646 -0.07 0.53 -11.27
C VAL A 646 -0.86 1.00 -12.47
N ALA A 647 -1.49 0.06 -13.16
CA ALA A 647 -2.54 0.33 -14.13
C ALA A 647 -3.84 -0.36 -13.71
N LEU A 648 -4.96 0.37 -13.74
CA LEU A 648 -6.30 -0.19 -13.64
C LEU A 648 -6.81 -0.41 -15.06
N ALA A 649 -7.12 -1.66 -15.43
CA ALA A 649 -7.47 -2.02 -16.80
C ALA A 649 -8.35 -3.28 -16.88
N GLY A 650 -8.85 -3.61 -18.07
CA GLY A 650 -9.68 -4.80 -18.30
C GLY A 650 -11.14 -4.61 -17.92
N PHE A 651 -11.61 -3.37 -17.93
CA PHE A 651 -13.03 -3.08 -17.69
C PHE A 651 -13.87 -3.50 -18.91
N PRO A 652 -15.06 -4.12 -18.69
CA PRO A 652 -15.89 -4.56 -19.78
C PRO A 652 -16.47 -3.39 -20.59
N THR A 653 -16.60 -3.58 -21.91
CA THR A 653 -17.10 -2.57 -22.85
C THR A 653 -18.58 -2.26 -22.71
N SER A 654 -19.40 -3.22 -22.25
CA SER A 654 -20.85 -3.10 -22.26
C SER A 654 -21.43 -2.36 -21.06
N SER A 655 -20.93 -2.60 -19.88
CA SER A 655 -21.35 -1.91 -18.65
C SER A 655 -20.43 -2.25 -17.47
N TYR A 656 -19.99 -1.23 -16.76
CA TYR A 656 -19.31 -1.38 -15.48
C TYR A 656 -19.80 -0.26 -14.53
N PRO A 657 -20.27 -0.60 -13.35
CA PRO A 657 -20.50 -1.95 -12.84
C PRO A 657 -21.68 -2.63 -13.54
N VAL A 658 -21.69 -3.98 -13.49
CA VAL A 658 -22.84 -4.75 -13.96
C VAL A 658 -23.95 -4.62 -12.92
N PHE A 659 -25.09 -4.06 -13.34
CA PHE A 659 -26.27 -4.02 -12.49
C PHE A 659 -27.14 -5.25 -12.75
N PRO A 660 -27.68 -5.88 -11.69
CA PRO A 660 -28.77 -6.84 -11.88
C PRO A 660 -29.92 -6.19 -12.66
N SER A 661 -30.55 -6.94 -13.53
CA SER A 661 -31.65 -6.44 -14.37
C SER A 661 -32.85 -5.94 -13.56
N ASP A 662 -33.02 -6.47 -12.35
CA ASP A 662 -34.07 -6.17 -11.37
C ASP A 662 -33.64 -5.21 -10.27
N ALA A 663 -32.39 -4.64 -10.35
CA ALA A 663 -31.87 -3.77 -9.32
C ALA A 663 -32.67 -2.46 -9.20
N SER A 664 -33.11 -2.16 -7.98
CA SER A 664 -33.75 -0.89 -7.62
C SER A 664 -32.78 0.29 -7.74
N ALA A 665 -33.31 1.52 -7.76
CA ALA A 665 -32.46 2.73 -7.78
C ALA A 665 -31.52 2.79 -6.58
N ASP A 666 -32.00 2.47 -5.38
CA ASP A 666 -31.20 2.44 -4.15
C ASP A 666 -30.10 1.37 -4.19
N GLU A 667 -30.42 0.19 -4.75
CA GLU A 667 -29.46 -0.89 -4.93
C GLU A 667 -28.36 -0.51 -5.94
N ARG A 668 -28.76 0.11 -7.06
CA ARG A 668 -27.79 0.62 -8.04
C ARG A 668 -26.84 1.65 -7.42
N GLU A 669 -27.34 2.54 -6.59
CA GLU A 669 -26.53 3.52 -5.89
C GLU A 669 -25.58 2.85 -4.88
N GLU A 670 -26.04 1.81 -4.17
CA GLU A 670 -25.19 1.02 -3.26
C GLU A 670 -24.07 0.29 -4.02
N ILE A 671 -24.39 -0.31 -5.18
CA ILE A 671 -23.41 -0.96 -6.06
C ILE A 671 -22.39 0.07 -6.58
N LEU A 672 -22.84 1.22 -7.07
CA LEU A 672 -21.95 2.28 -7.53
C LEU A 672 -21.01 2.77 -6.42
N ALA A 673 -21.54 3.01 -5.24
CA ALA A 673 -20.72 3.45 -4.09
C ALA A 673 -19.69 2.38 -3.67
N ARG A 674 -20.04 1.09 -3.78
CA ARG A 674 -19.12 -0.02 -3.52
C ARG A 674 -18.01 -0.08 -4.57
N GLU A 675 -18.37 -0.04 -5.86
CA GLU A 675 -17.40 -0.12 -6.95
C GLU A 675 -16.50 1.12 -6.99
N ARG A 676 -17.02 2.31 -6.68
CA ARG A 676 -16.22 3.53 -6.53
C ARG A 676 -15.15 3.36 -5.44
N ARG A 677 -15.51 2.76 -4.30
CA ARG A 677 -14.54 2.44 -3.24
C ARG A 677 -13.52 1.39 -3.68
N THR A 678 -13.96 0.37 -4.43
CA THR A 678 -13.05 -0.66 -4.96
C THR A 678 -12.02 -0.06 -5.92
N LEU A 679 -12.43 0.86 -6.79
CA LEU A 679 -11.53 1.60 -7.66
C LEU A 679 -10.58 2.51 -6.86
N PHE A 680 -11.08 3.23 -5.88
CA PHE A 680 -10.25 4.02 -4.97
C PHE A 680 -9.16 3.18 -4.29
N VAL A 681 -9.53 2.01 -3.77
CA VAL A 681 -8.55 1.07 -3.19
C VAL A 681 -7.52 0.68 -4.23
N GLY A 682 -7.93 0.36 -5.47
CA GLY A 682 -7.01 0.07 -6.57
C GLY A 682 -6.06 1.23 -6.90
N MET A 683 -6.57 2.46 -6.97
CA MET A 683 -5.77 3.67 -7.22
C MET A 683 -4.72 3.89 -6.12
N THR A 684 -5.10 3.70 -4.86
CA THR A 684 -4.21 3.87 -3.71
C THR A 684 -3.16 2.77 -3.56
N ARG A 685 -3.16 1.74 -4.44
CA ARG A 685 -2.07 0.75 -4.52
C ARG A 685 -0.84 1.29 -5.24
N ALA A 686 -1.00 2.37 -6.00
CA ALA A 686 0.08 3.02 -6.73
C ALA A 686 0.96 3.88 -5.81
N MET A 687 2.28 3.75 -5.97
CA MET A 687 3.23 4.55 -5.19
C MET A 687 3.82 5.70 -6.00
N ARG A 688 4.13 5.50 -7.30
CA ARG A 688 4.88 6.44 -8.15
C ARG A 688 4.18 6.79 -9.45
N ALA A 689 3.47 5.83 -10.05
CA ALA A 689 2.78 6.02 -11.33
C ALA A 689 1.44 5.29 -11.33
N LEU A 690 0.40 5.98 -11.80
CA LEU A 690 -0.95 5.45 -11.89
C LEU A 690 -1.56 5.76 -13.25
N LEU A 691 -2.07 4.72 -13.92
CA LEU A 691 -2.85 4.80 -15.14
C LEU A 691 -4.22 4.14 -14.93
N VAL A 692 -5.29 4.78 -15.37
CA VAL A 692 -6.64 4.19 -15.41
C VAL A 692 -7.07 4.10 -16.87
N ILE A 693 -7.40 2.88 -17.34
CA ILE A 693 -7.85 2.64 -18.71
C ILE A 693 -9.32 2.22 -18.71
N LEU A 694 -10.10 2.91 -19.51
CA LEU A 694 -11.54 2.73 -19.59
C LEU A 694 -11.98 2.57 -21.05
N PRO A 695 -12.94 1.68 -21.36
CA PRO A 695 -13.44 1.53 -22.73
C PRO A 695 -14.34 2.71 -23.14
N THR A 696 -14.44 2.97 -24.44
CA THR A 696 -15.20 4.13 -25.02
C THR A 696 -16.67 4.14 -24.70
N ASP A 697 -17.30 2.97 -24.65
CA ASP A 697 -18.77 2.87 -24.56
C ASP A 697 -19.28 2.83 -23.11
N VAL A 698 -18.42 3.14 -22.14
CA VAL A 698 -18.80 3.10 -20.73
C VAL A 698 -19.58 4.37 -20.38
N LYS A 699 -20.89 4.31 -20.53
CA LYS A 699 -21.83 5.26 -19.90
C LYS A 699 -21.95 4.95 -18.41
N THR A 700 -20.86 5.06 -17.68
CA THR A 700 -20.87 4.77 -16.24
C THR A 700 -20.74 6.04 -15.42
N PRO A 701 -21.53 6.19 -14.35
CA PRO A 701 -21.33 7.23 -13.35
C PRO A 701 -19.94 7.18 -12.68
N LEU A 702 -19.22 6.07 -12.76
CA LEU A 702 -17.87 5.94 -12.25
C LEU A 702 -16.86 6.84 -12.99
N LEU A 703 -17.10 7.14 -14.28
CA LEU A 703 -16.28 8.07 -15.05
C LEU A 703 -16.49 9.56 -14.69
N GLN A 704 -17.60 9.89 -14.05
CA GLN A 704 -17.90 11.27 -13.67
C GLN A 704 -17.11 11.75 -12.45
N GLY A 705 -16.40 10.85 -11.76
CA GLY A 705 -15.58 11.18 -10.59
C GLY A 705 -14.15 11.62 -10.89
N PHE A 706 -13.73 11.70 -12.15
CA PHE A 706 -12.38 12.13 -12.51
C PHE A 706 -12.36 13.65 -12.80
N ASP A 707 -11.76 14.43 -11.92
CA ASP A 707 -11.63 15.87 -12.05
C ASP A 707 -10.31 16.22 -12.74
N GLY A 708 -10.38 17.00 -13.83
CA GLY A 708 -9.20 17.44 -14.60
C GLY A 708 -8.20 18.29 -13.82
N SER A 709 -8.55 18.78 -12.62
CA SER A 709 -7.60 19.44 -11.73
C SER A 709 -6.62 18.49 -11.07
N TYR A 710 -7.00 17.20 -10.93
CA TYR A 710 -6.23 16.17 -10.26
C TYR A 710 -5.82 15.02 -11.19
N TRP A 711 -6.47 14.90 -12.35
CA TRP A 711 -6.27 13.83 -13.30
C TRP A 711 -5.92 14.37 -14.68
N ALA A 712 -4.97 13.79 -15.36
CA ALA A 712 -4.73 14.06 -16.78
C ALA A 712 -5.79 13.33 -17.61
N LEU A 713 -6.87 14.05 -17.94
CA LEU A 713 -7.97 13.54 -18.76
C LEU A 713 -7.71 13.82 -20.24
N ARG A 714 -7.73 12.78 -21.10
CA ARG A 714 -7.59 12.97 -22.54
C ARG A 714 -8.75 12.35 -23.31
N PRO A 715 -9.43 13.14 -24.15
CA PRO A 715 -10.47 12.65 -25.03
C PRO A 715 -9.88 11.74 -26.11
N LEU A 716 -10.72 10.84 -26.66
CA LEU A 716 -10.47 10.13 -27.90
C LEU A 716 -10.24 11.12 -29.03
N GLY A 717 -9.07 11.09 -29.64
CA GLY A 717 -8.82 11.81 -30.88
C GLY A 717 -7.95 13.04 -30.73
N GLY A 718 -6.72 12.81 -30.74
CA GLY A 718 -5.62 13.61 -31.15
C GLY A 718 -4.70 12.73 -31.99
N MET A 719 -5.21 12.14 -33.07
CA MET A 719 -4.35 11.84 -34.19
C MET A 719 -4.18 13.18 -34.93
N GLY A 720 -3.07 13.84 -34.70
CA GLY A 720 -2.55 14.97 -35.41
C GLY A 720 -1.06 14.85 -35.37
#